data_6ebe4f86cb7e69485f8966551ad55c21
#
_entry.id   6ebe4f86cb7e69485f8966551ad55c21
#
_cell.length_a   1.000
_cell.length_b   1.000
_cell.length_c   1.000
_cell.angle_alpha   90.00
_cell.angle_beta   90.00
_cell.angle_gamma   90.00
#
_symmetry.space_group_name_H-M   'P 1'
#
loop_
_entity.id
_entity.type
_entity.pdbx_description
1 polymer ?
#
loop_
_entity_poly.entity_id
_entity_poly.type
_entity_poly.pdbx_seq_one_letter_code
_entity_poly.pdbx_strand_id
1 'polypeptide(L)'
;MATPIKLATGLGGAIGSDFVRSGNQLYFVEFNGKLSVLNLVRPLVGIVAQGTTVITGTFVFDCETGALGGVGTAGDIWWEQIDAVRRLMVPQNNAKVLNLGLVNFDALTHVELQNLPYGTTPIIGNNDASNQLVNGDVFAVQTNVGNYTKIKVLQYGRDIKVEWVTYRVGPRYRVLGTGYTQPEDIKVTAGGRYAYVTERNGNFLRVDLTNANRAAATVVTAGMTAPHQIALDEAHGQAYVAEFTGGATGIIWRVDLSGGSKSAVFTGLQGCTGLLITKDLHFAYVAEQVPGANRVARINLATAQREILTTAVTNPFFMEWADEDESRIILPERDPVNRITMLDLSATPIGVSHLLTGVPSRPSSLVLINPATMIVCSDAEIDQFDLLGPLFSLAGPLFMGIGLVPVDHIINTGNNNTDGYADTTDNPAYIFKVKDAPFGGTLAIMINHNAALLAGAHYYKLFVNQVTPAPTAPMEPRQSFSDYLWSSASSSFVPQSTGPDPGGFYPVRLPTQIWYNPLLGYMLDTSILTNGLCVIDIKLYNAARVEIPVTSIHSRRVKIDNQWPVAKIEKILHDGIEIPVCQIVNSGTDQFTFRITANDPQGHLLSWSLSALWGDNKSATVGGDSYGSHISPTRQWPGIISTTVPAPPWHATVAGDPTSTRCAHTFYLGVWDRVINGYGYLHYQDYHQSITIWL
;
A
#
# COMPACT_ATOMS: atom_id res chain seq x y z
N MET A 1 -2.60 7.45 -7.16
CA MET A 1 -1.87 6.29 -7.73
C MET A 1 -0.53 6.15 -7.05
N ALA A 2 -0.08 4.94 -6.78
CA ALA A 2 1.29 4.73 -6.28
C ALA A 2 2.28 5.23 -7.34
N THR A 3 3.37 5.84 -6.89
CA THR A 3 4.45 6.29 -7.79
C THR A 3 5.04 5.06 -8.49
N PRO A 4 5.17 5.05 -9.83
CA PRO A 4 5.73 3.91 -10.54
C PRO A 4 7.18 3.65 -10.13
N ILE A 5 7.56 2.37 -10.14
CA ILE A 5 8.94 1.96 -9.92
C ILE A 5 9.65 1.96 -11.28
N LYS A 6 10.62 2.85 -11.45
CA LYS A 6 11.44 2.88 -12.69
C LYS A 6 12.37 1.67 -12.72
N LEU A 7 12.14 0.79 -13.68
CA LEU A 7 12.94 -0.42 -13.87
C LEU A 7 14.14 -0.21 -14.82
N ALA A 8 13.95 0.60 -15.86
CA ALA A 8 15.01 1.01 -16.78
C ALA A 8 14.72 2.41 -17.33
N THR A 9 15.77 3.16 -17.66
CA THR A 9 15.70 4.53 -18.25
C THR A 9 16.76 4.69 -19.31
N GLY A 10 16.62 5.72 -20.15
CA GLY A 10 17.59 6.04 -21.21
C GLY A 10 17.55 5.04 -22.38
N LEU A 11 16.39 4.44 -22.62
CA LEU A 11 16.18 3.47 -23.69
C LEU A 11 16.02 4.16 -25.04
N GLY A 12 16.28 3.43 -26.11
CA GLY A 12 16.19 3.91 -27.48
C GLY A 12 14.87 3.59 -28.17
N GLY A 13 13.73 3.79 -27.48
CA GLY A 13 12.39 3.46 -27.93
C GLY A 13 12.01 2.03 -27.61
N ALA A 14 11.75 1.71 -26.33
CA ALA A 14 11.22 0.42 -25.95
C ALA A 14 9.79 0.26 -26.50
N ILE A 15 9.57 -0.74 -27.36
CA ILE A 15 8.34 -0.82 -28.14
C ILE A 15 7.58 -2.13 -27.89
N GLY A 16 8.08 -3.27 -28.29
CA GLY A 16 7.46 -4.58 -28.06
C GLY A 16 8.10 -5.28 -26.87
N SER A 17 7.31 -6.04 -26.13
CA SER A 17 7.81 -6.76 -24.96
C SER A 17 7.05 -8.07 -24.72
N ASP A 18 7.72 -9.00 -24.04
CA ASP A 18 7.15 -10.25 -23.59
C ASP A 18 7.76 -10.69 -22.25
N PHE A 19 6.97 -11.33 -21.42
CA PHE A 19 7.36 -11.71 -20.07
C PHE A 19 7.45 -13.22 -19.88
N VAL A 20 8.66 -13.70 -19.61
CA VAL A 20 8.92 -15.10 -19.29
C VAL A 20 8.82 -15.33 -17.78
N ARG A 21 7.69 -15.87 -17.33
CA ARG A 21 7.36 -16.06 -15.89
C ARG A 21 8.38 -16.95 -15.17
N SER A 22 8.85 -18.03 -15.78
CA SER A 22 9.78 -18.98 -15.18
C SER A 22 11.13 -18.36 -14.80
N GLY A 23 11.55 -17.30 -15.50
CA GLY A 23 12.79 -16.57 -15.24
C GLY A 23 12.60 -15.20 -14.56
N ASN A 24 11.36 -14.74 -14.33
CA ASN A 24 11.07 -13.37 -13.94
C ASN A 24 11.78 -12.36 -14.84
N GLN A 25 11.71 -12.57 -16.16
CA GLN A 25 12.43 -11.79 -17.15
C GLN A 25 11.49 -11.16 -18.16
N LEU A 26 11.63 -9.86 -18.36
CA LEU A 26 11.00 -9.12 -19.44
C LEU A 26 11.99 -9.02 -20.59
N TYR A 27 11.66 -9.61 -21.74
CA TYR A 27 12.36 -9.39 -22.99
C TYR A 27 11.68 -8.26 -23.74
N PHE A 28 12.47 -7.39 -24.37
CA PHE A 28 11.92 -6.29 -25.14
C PHE A 28 12.83 -5.88 -26.27
N VAL A 29 12.26 -5.22 -27.27
CA VAL A 29 12.99 -4.64 -28.37
C VAL A 29 12.97 -3.13 -28.29
N GLU A 30 14.07 -2.51 -28.72
CA GLU A 30 14.23 -1.07 -28.80
C GLU A 30 14.28 -0.66 -30.29
N PHE A 31 13.50 0.35 -30.64
CA PHE A 31 13.38 0.82 -32.02
C PHE A 31 14.73 1.23 -32.67
N ASN A 32 15.72 1.55 -31.86
CA ASN A 32 17.09 1.79 -32.28
C ASN A 32 17.91 0.53 -32.64
N GLY A 33 17.26 -0.64 -32.68
CA GLY A 33 17.85 -1.89 -33.18
C GLY A 33 18.47 -2.80 -32.14
N LYS A 34 18.00 -2.77 -30.89
CA LYS A 34 18.44 -3.66 -29.81
C LYS A 34 17.37 -4.65 -29.42
N LEU A 35 17.82 -5.83 -28.97
CA LEU A 35 17.04 -6.79 -28.21
C LEU A 35 17.66 -6.89 -26.81
N SER A 36 16.83 -6.74 -25.80
CA SER A 36 17.27 -6.55 -24.42
C SER A 36 16.47 -7.43 -23.45
N VAL A 37 17.04 -7.68 -22.28
CA VAL A 37 16.36 -8.36 -21.17
C VAL A 37 16.47 -7.54 -19.90
N LEU A 38 15.38 -7.47 -19.17
CA LEU A 38 15.28 -6.88 -17.85
C LEU A 38 14.88 -7.95 -16.84
N ASN A 39 15.70 -8.13 -15.82
CA ASN A 39 15.41 -9.02 -14.71
C ASN A 39 14.57 -8.28 -13.67
N LEU A 40 13.36 -8.73 -13.38
CA LEU A 40 12.50 -8.11 -12.35
C LEU A 40 13.12 -8.25 -10.97
N VAL A 41 13.69 -9.41 -10.71
CA VAL A 41 14.53 -9.64 -9.54
C VAL A 41 15.98 -9.70 -10.03
N ARG A 42 16.80 -8.77 -9.55
CA ARG A 42 18.24 -8.77 -9.89
C ARG A 42 18.86 -10.05 -9.35
N PRO A 43 19.65 -10.78 -10.17
CA PRO A 43 20.22 -12.04 -9.73
C PRO A 43 21.18 -11.85 -8.55
N LEU A 44 21.11 -12.77 -7.58
CA LEU A 44 22.07 -12.79 -6.49
C LEU A 44 23.46 -13.13 -7.02
N VAL A 45 24.42 -12.25 -6.74
CA VAL A 45 25.85 -12.51 -7.03
C VAL A 45 26.52 -13.16 -5.81
N GLY A 46 26.10 -12.77 -4.60
CA GLY A 46 26.62 -13.32 -3.35
C GLY A 46 26.37 -12.43 -2.14
N ILE A 47 26.83 -12.88 -0.98
CA ILE A 47 26.88 -12.05 0.23
C ILE A 47 28.18 -11.24 0.18
N VAL A 48 28.08 -9.91 0.35
CA VAL A 48 29.21 -8.99 0.40
C VAL A 48 29.81 -8.98 1.79
N ALA A 49 28.96 -8.78 2.79
CA ALA A 49 29.34 -8.68 4.18
C ALA A 49 28.20 -9.15 5.08
N GLN A 50 28.55 -9.65 6.24
CA GLN A 50 27.59 -10.02 7.29
C GLN A 50 28.30 -10.02 8.64
N GLY A 51 27.56 -9.85 9.72
CA GLY A 51 28.12 -9.93 11.06
C GLY A 51 27.26 -9.29 12.12
N THR A 52 27.87 -9.03 13.25
CA THR A 52 27.31 -8.30 14.37
C THR A 52 28.24 -7.16 14.73
N THR A 53 27.70 -5.96 14.91
CA THR A 53 28.49 -4.78 15.29
C THR A 53 27.71 -3.87 16.25
N VAL A 54 28.43 -2.95 16.87
CA VAL A 54 27.84 -1.85 17.65
C VAL A 54 28.09 -0.55 16.87
N ILE A 55 27.02 0.06 16.37
CA ILE A 55 27.08 1.37 15.74
C ILE A 55 27.04 2.40 16.87
N THR A 56 28.18 3.04 17.12
CA THR A 56 28.29 4.09 18.13
C THR A 56 27.44 5.31 17.75
N GLY A 57 26.81 5.91 18.72
CA GLY A 57 26.03 7.13 18.50
C GLY A 57 26.82 8.21 17.78
N THR A 58 26.22 8.82 16.74
CA THR A 58 26.81 9.78 15.79
C THR A 58 27.75 9.22 14.73
N PHE A 59 27.81 7.86 14.59
CA PHE A 59 28.63 7.23 13.58
C PHE A 59 27.81 6.79 12.36
N VAL A 60 28.47 6.81 11.21
CA VAL A 60 28.00 6.27 9.94
C VAL A 60 28.45 4.82 9.83
N PHE A 61 27.59 3.96 9.33
CA PHE A 61 27.84 2.54 9.09
C PHE A 61 27.77 2.24 7.58
N ASP A 62 28.78 1.57 7.09
CA ASP A 62 28.90 1.06 5.73
C ASP A 62 28.47 -0.41 5.71
N CYS A 63 27.38 -0.70 5.03
CA CYS A 63 26.77 -2.03 4.96
C CYS A 63 27.60 -3.03 4.14
N GLU A 64 28.44 -2.58 3.22
CA GLU A 64 29.31 -3.41 2.39
C GLU A 64 30.55 -3.91 3.12
N THR A 65 31.06 -3.12 4.03
CA THR A 65 32.34 -3.40 4.70
C THR A 65 32.19 -3.67 6.20
N GLY A 66 31.07 -3.25 6.79
CA GLY A 66 30.89 -3.26 8.24
C GLY A 66 31.68 -2.16 8.97
N ALA A 67 32.26 -1.23 8.23
CA ALA A 67 33.09 -0.16 8.77
C ALA A 67 32.22 0.93 9.42
N LEU A 68 32.79 1.55 10.46
CA LEU A 68 32.23 2.71 11.15
C LEU A 68 33.10 3.94 10.87
N GLY A 69 32.46 5.07 10.65
CA GLY A 69 33.12 6.34 10.43
C GLY A 69 32.36 7.52 11.03
N GLY A 70 33.06 8.65 11.19
CA GLY A 70 32.39 9.90 11.63
C GLY A 70 31.47 10.46 10.56
N VAL A 71 30.68 11.48 10.93
CA VAL A 71 29.79 12.19 10.00
C VAL A 71 30.59 12.73 8.80
N GLY A 72 30.07 12.49 7.59
CA GLY A 72 30.73 12.86 6.33
C GLY A 72 31.63 11.79 5.73
N THR A 73 31.79 10.61 6.38
CA THR A 73 32.44 9.45 5.76
C THR A 73 31.51 8.76 4.78
N ALA A 74 32.08 8.02 3.83
CA ALA A 74 31.30 7.15 2.97
C ALA A 74 30.63 6.05 3.83
N GLY A 75 29.37 5.77 3.56
CA GLY A 75 28.57 4.73 4.24
C GLY A 75 27.09 4.91 3.92
N ASP A 76 26.27 4.00 4.40
CA ASP A 76 24.87 3.89 3.98
C ASP A 76 23.88 4.48 4.99
N ILE A 77 24.15 4.34 6.26
CA ILE A 77 23.27 4.78 7.33
C ILE A 77 24.05 5.45 8.45
N TRP A 78 23.42 6.47 9.05
CA TRP A 78 23.97 7.22 10.17
C TRP A 78 23.05 7.07 11.40
N TRP A 79 23.61 6.60 12.53
CA TRP A 79 22.89 6.55 13.78
C TRP A 79 22.99 7.90 14.48
N GLU A 80 22.11 8.82 14.11
CA GLU A 80 22.10 10.20 14.58
C GLU A 80 21.60 10.30 16.02
N GLN A 81 22.31 11.10 16.82
CA GLN A 81 21.90 11.51 18.17
C GLN A 81 21.47 12.97 18.13
N ILE A 82 20.16 13.24 18.15
CA ILE A 82 19.65 14.62 18.19
C ILE A 82 19.83 15.19 19.58
N ASP A 83 19.51 14.41 20.61
CA ASP A 83 19.70 14.74 22.03
C ASP A 83 19.83 13.45 22.87
N ALA A 84 19.66 13.58 24.17
CA ALA A 84 19.79 12.44 25.10
C ALA A 84 18.74 11.32 24.85
N VAL A 85 17.62 11.63 24.23
CA VAL A 85 16.47 10.73 24.03
C VAL A 85 16.22 10.49 22.55
N ARG A 86 16.20 11.52 21.72
CA ARG A 86 15.81 11.44 20.32
C ARG A 86 16.96 10.97 19.45
N ARG A 87 16.71 9.92 18.67
CA ARG A 87 17.66 9.31 17.74
C ARG A 87 16.98 8.98 16.42
N LEU A 88 17.76 8.96 15.34
CA LEU A 88 17.28 8.61 14.01
C LEU A 88 18.27 7.67 13.33
N MET A 89 17.75 6.68 12.59
CA MET A 89 18.53 5.95 11.61
C MET A 89 18.36 6.66 10.25
N VAL A 90 19.36 7.43 9.87
CA VAL A 90 19.32 8.34 8.72
C VAL A 90 20.03 7.72 7.53
N PRO A 91 19.36 7.50 6.38
CA PRO A 91 20.05 7.05 5.18
C PRO A 91 21.01 8.12 4.66
N GLN A 92 22.17 7.68 4.19
CA GLN A 92 23.28 8.54 3.72
C GLN A 92 23.64 8.23 2.26
N ASN A 93 24.24 9.18 1.56
CA ASN A 93 24.85 8.99 0.24
C ASN A 93 23.93 8.31 -0.80
N ASN A 94 22.66 8.68 -0.85
CA ASN A 94 21.60 8.09 -1.69
C ASN A 94 21.15 6.66 -1.27
N ALA A 95 21.62 6.12 -0.16
CA ALA A 95 21.00 4.93 0.40
C ALA A 95 19.55 5.20 0.82
N LYS A 96 18.76 4.15 0.94
CA LYS A 96 17.36 4.24 1.35
C LYS A 96 17.09 3.18 2.41
N VAL A 97 16.14 3.47 3.28
CA VAL A 97 15.80 2.61 4.42
C VAL A 97 14.30 2.28 4.46
N LEU A 98 13.99 1.18 5.10
CA LEU A 98 12.61 0.81 5.44
C LEU A 98 12.58 0.04 6.75
N ASN A 99 11.78 0.48 7.71
CA ASN A 99 11.53 -0.29 8.92
C ASN A 99 10.49 -1.39 8.65
N LEU A 100 10.87 -2.64 8.87
CA LEU A 100 10.00 -3.82 8.72
C LEU A 100 9.35 -4.23 10.05
N GLY A 101 9.87 -3.72 11.18
CA GLY A 101 9.43 -4.09 12.50
C GLY A 101 9.83 -5.51 12.89
N LEU A 102 8.98 -6.18 13.66
CA LEU A 102 9.20 -7.54 14.11
C LEU A 102 8.89 -8.54 12.98
N VAL A 103 9.90 -8.85 12.18
CA VAL A 103 9.83 -9.89 11.14
C VAL A 103 10.92 -10.93 11.39
N ASN A 104 10.74 -12.11 10.80
CA ASN A 104 11.78 -13.15 10.89
C ASN A 104 12.98 -12.76 10.04
N PHE A 105 14.08 -12.35 10.70
CA PHE A 105 15.32 -11.93 10.05
C PHE A 105 15.90 -13.03 9.16
N ASP A 106 15.90 -14.29 9.61
CA ASP A 106 16.51 -15.39 8.87
C ASP A 106 15.71 -15.74 7.61
N ALA A 107 14.40 -15.67 7.68
CA ALA A 107 13.51 -15.96 6.56
C ALA A 107 13.51 -14.87 5.48
N LEU A 108 13.97 -13.64 5.78
CA LEU A 108 13.96 -12.53 4.84
C LEU A 108 15.05 -12.72 3.77
N THR A 109 14.63 -12.97 2.54
CA THR A 109 15.49 -13.28 1.41
C THR A 109 15.93 -12.02 0.64
N HIS A 110 16.98 -12.14 -0.21
CA HIS A 110 17.39 -11.07 -1.11
C HIS A 110 16.31 -10.70 -2.15
N VAL A 111 15.41 -11.61 -2.47
CA VAL A 111 14.28 -11.39 -3.39
C VAL A 111 13.25 -10.46 -2.74
N GLU A 112 12.88 -10.78 -1.50
CA GLU A 112 11.95 -9.94 -0.74
C GLU A 112 12.51 -8.55 -0.51
N LEU A 113 13.80 -8.45 -0.15
CA LEU A 113 14.47 -7.15 0.01
C LEU A 113 14.39 -6.28 -1.25
N GLN A 114 14.52 -6.87 -2.44
CA GLN A 114 14.45 -6.09 -3.69
C GLN A 114 13.06 -5.50 -3.99
N ASN A 115 12.02 -6.07 -3.41
CA ASN A 115 10.63 -5.68 -3.66
C ASN A 115 10.06 -4.73 -2.59
N LEU A 116 10.88 -4.28 -1.63
CA LEU A 116 10.44 -3.38 -0.57
C LEU A 116 10.34 -1.92 -1.05
N PRO A 117 9.38 -1.14 -0.53
CA PRO A 117 9.22 0.27 -0.86
C PRO A 117 10.16 1.15 -0.04
N TYR A 118 11.43 1.16 -0.39
CA TYR A 118 12.46 1.96 0.28
C TYR A 118 12.23 3.46 0.14
N GLY A 119 12.53 4.21 1.21
CA GLY A 119 12.46 5.67 1.23
C GLY A 119 13.71 6.33 1.79
N THR A 120 13.78 7.65 1.66
CA THR A 120 14.85 8.48 2.25
C THR A 120 14.48 9.07 3.61
N THR A 121 13.26 8.80 4.09
CA THR A 121 12.81 9.24 5.41
C THR A 121 13.55 8.46 6.49
N PRO A 122 14.18 9.13 7.47
CA PRO A 122 14.84 8.46 8.58
C PRO A 122 13.88 7.60 9.40
N ILE A 123 14.38 6.49 9.96
CA ILE A 123 13.63 5.67 10.90
C ILE A 123 13.80 6.27 12.31
N ILE A 124 12.68 6.57 12.96
CA ILE A 124 12.68 7.15 14.31
C ILE A 124 13.09 6.09 15.32
N GLY A 125 14.07 6.44 16.15
CA GLY A 125 14.64 5.56 17.17
C GLY A 125 14.61 6.20 18.56
N ASN A 126 13.46 6.67 19.03
CA ASN A 126 13.31 7.25 20.37
C ASN A 126 13.01 6.18 21.43
N ASN A 127 13.22 6.51 22.70
CA ASN A 127 12.94 5.64 23.84
C ASN A 127 11.53 5.83 24.43
N ASP A 128 10.61 6.25 23.66
CA ASP A 128 9.22 6.46 24.07
C ASP A 128 8.25 5.54 23.30
N ALA A 129 6.98 5.66 23.56
CA ALA A 129 5.97 4.81 22.91
C ALA A 129 5.83 5.05 21.40
N SER A 130 6.39 6.14 20.88
CA SER A 130 6.45 6.39 19.42
C SER A 130 7.68 5.78 18.75
N ASN A 131 8.49 5.04 19.49
CA ASN A 131 9.71 4.43 18.99
C ASN A 131 9.42 3.45 17.86
N GLN A 132 9.95 3.71 16.67
CA GLN A 132 9.81 2.86 15.48
C GLN A 132 10.98 1.88 15.33
N LEU A 133 11.98 1.93 16.20
CA LEU A 133 13.14 1.07 16.17
C LEU A 133 13.47 0.61 17.59
N VAL A 134 13.24 -0.65 17.88
CA VAL A 134 13.43 -1.29 19.19
C VAL A 134 14.16 -2.62 19.05
N ASN A 135 14.50 -3.23 20.20
CA ASN A 135 15.09 -4.56 20.21
C ASN A 135 14.22 -5.58 19.46
N GLY A 136 14.83 -6.34 18.58
CA GLY A 136 14.17 -7.34 17.74
C GLY A 136 13.62 -6.81 16.42
N ASP A 137 13.50 -5.50 16.25
CA ASP A 137 13.09 -4.93 14.97
C ASP A 137 14.11 -5.21 13.88
N VAL A 138 13.59 -5.45 12.68
CA VAL A 138 14.38 -5.59 11.46
C VAL A 138 14.07 -4.39 10.57
N PHE A 139 15.11 -3.80 10.01
CA PHE A 139 14.96 -2.81 8.95
C PHE A 139 15.83 -3.18 7.76
N ALA A 140 15.43 -2.70 6.60
CA ALA A 140 16.12 -2.96 5.36
C ALA A 140 16.80 -1.69 4.86
N VAL A 141 17.93 -1.86 4.17
CA VAL A 141 18.69 -0.79 3.52
C VAL A 141 18.91 -1.16 2.06
N GLN A 142 18.51 -0.27 1.15
CA GLN A 142 19.08 -0.24 -0.20
C GLN A 142 20.32 0.61 -0.13
N THR A 143 21.50 0.03 -0.30
CA THR A 143 22.77 0.70 -0.10
C THR A 143 23.03 1.75 -1.19
N ASN A 144 23.97 2.65 -0.94
CA ASN A 144 24.36 3.71 -1.87
C ASN A 144 24.94 3.18 -3.20
N VAL A 145 25.44 1.94 -3.21
CA VAL A 145 25.93 1.24 -4.42
C VAL A 145 24.88 0.29 -5.01
N GLY A 146 23.67 0.27 -4.46
CA GLY A 146 22.53 -0.47 -4.98
C GLY A 146 22.47 -1.95 -4.62
N ASN A 147 23.16 -2.37 -3.56
CA ASN A 147 22.99 -3.66 -2.90
C ASN A 147 21.81 -3.62 -1.89
N TYR A 148 21.54 -4.72 -1.24
CA TYR A 148 20.43 -4.82 -0.29
C TYR A 148 20.90 -5.44 1.01
N THR A 149 20.59 -4.77 2.12
CA THR A 149 20.98 -5.20 3.46
C THR A 149 19.75 -5.39 4.34
N LYS A 150 19.69 -6.47 5.07
CA LYS A 150 18.78 -6.64 6.21
C LYS A 150 19.56 -6.42 7.50
N ILE A 151 18.97 -5.69 8.45
CA ILE A 151 19.60 -5.35 9.72
C ILE A 151 18.60 -5.61 10.84
N LYS A 152 19.02 -6.36 11.87
CA LYS A 152 18.25 -6.64 13.07
C LYS A 152 18.84 -5.88 14.25
N VAL A 153 18.00 -5.19 15.00
CA VAL A 153 18.39 -4.55 16.26
C VAL A 153 18.49 -5.61 17.36
N LEU A 154 19.69 -5.87 17.82
CA LEU A 154 19.92 -6.76 18.95
C LEU A 154 19.81 -6.04 20.29
N GLN A 155 20.30 -4.79 20.36
CA GLN A 155 20.19 -3.94 21.54
C GLN A 155 20.08 -2.48 21.10
N TYR A 156 18.98 -1.87 21.44
CA TYR A 156 18.74 -0.45 21.24
C TYR A 156 19.42 0.38 22.33
N GLY A 157 19.96 1.54 21.97
CA GLY A 157 20.59 2.45 22.91
C GLY A 157 21.29 3.62 22.20
N ARG A 158 22.06 4.40 22.95
CA ARG A 158 22.97 5.41 22.40
C ARG A 158 23.89 4.76 21.37
N ASP A 159 24.46 3.64 21.72
CA ASP A 159 25.22 2.75 20.86
C ASP A 159 24.27 1.59 20.51
N ILE A 160 23.92 1.46 19.25
CA ILE A 160 22.97 0.44 18.80
C ILE A 160 23.71 -0.81 18.33
N LYS A 161 23.43 -1.97 18.95
CA LYS A 161 23.99 -3.25 18.52
C LYS A 161 23.08 -3.89 17.47
N VAL A 162 23.65 -4.24 16.34
CA VAL A 162 22.92 -4.82 15.20
C VAL A 162 23.59 -6.08 14.68
N GLU A 163 22.77 -6.94 14.07
CA GLU A 163 23.18 -8.04 13.21
C GLU A 163 22.75 -7.69 11.79
N TRP A 164 23.62 -7.93 10.78
CA TRP A 164 23.30 -7.58 9.39
C TRP A 164 23.82 -8.60 8.38
N VAL A 165 23.18 -8.61 7.21
CA VAL A 165 23.62 -9.33 6.01
C VAL A 165 23.41 -8.45 4.79
N THR A 166 24.45 -8.23 3.98
CA THR A 166 24.40 -7.47 2.73
C THR A 166 24.55 -8.37 1.52
N TYR A 167 23.56 -8.32 0.62
CA TYR A 167 23.50 -9.11 -0.61
C TYR A 167 23.91 -8.27 -1.81
N ARG A 168 24.93 -8.76 -2.56
CA ARG A 168 25.29 -8.20 -3.88
C ARG A 168 24.36 -8.74 -4.94
N VAL A 169 23.82 -7.87 -5.76
CA VAL A 169 22.95 -8.23 -6.88
C VAL A 169 23.52 -7.78 -8.20
N GLY A 170 23.27 -8.54 -9.25
CA GLY A 170 23.70 -8.27 -10.61
C GLY A 170 22.92 -7.12 -11.27
N PRO A 171 23.22 -6.77 -12.53
CA PRO A 171 22.51 -5.73 -13.27
C PRO A 171 21.06 -6.13 -13.53
N ARG A 172 20.14 -5.15 -13.46
CA ARG A 172 18.74 -5.35 -13.79
C ARG A 172 18.52 -5.46 -15.30
N TYR A 173 19.20 -4.65 -16.08
CA TYR A 173 19.05 -4.50 -17.53
C TYR A 173 20.31 -4.95 -18.27
N ARG A 174 20.13 -5.64 -19.41
CA ARG A 174 21.21 -6.09 -20.28
C ARG A 174 20.75 -6.15 -21.74
N VAL A 175 21.56 -5.59 -22.65
CA VAL A 175 21.39 -5.80 -24.09
C VAL A 175 21.87 -7.21 -24.44
N LEU A 176 21.05 -7.97 -25.12
CA LEU A 176 21.34 -9.34 -25.58
C LEU A 176 21.91 -9.36 -27.01
N GLY A 177 21.38 -8.48 -27.85
CA GLY A 177 21.79 -8.41 -29.26
C GLY A 177 21.49 -7.06 -29.89
N THR A 178 22.17 -6.79 -31.00
CA THR A 178 22.05 -5.53 -31.77
C THR A 178 21.95 -5.81 -33.26
N GLY A 179 21.69 -4.76 -34.05
CA GLY A 179 21.68 -4.80 -35.52
C GLY A 179 20.31 -5.07 -36.13
N TYR A 180 19.24 -5.04 -35.34
CA TYR A 180 17.86 -5.14 -35.83
C TYR A 180 17.45 -3.86 -36.56
N THR A 181 16.56 -4.03 -37.56
CA THR A 181 16.06 -2.90 -38.36
C THR A 181 14.69 -2.47 -37.86
N GLN A 182 14.67 -1.46 -36.95
CA GLN A 182 13.43 -0.97 -36.35
C GLN A 182 12.53 -2.14 -35.90
N PRO A 183 12.96 -2.94 -34.92
CA PRO A 183 12.15 -4.03 -34.42
C PRO A 183 10.89 -3.47 -33.73
N GLU A 184 9.74 -4.12 -33.94
CA GLU A 184 8.46 -3.65 -33.45
C GLU A 184 7.95 -4.49 -32.28
N ASP A 185 7.93 -5.83 -32.40
CA ASP A 185 7.45 -6.69 -31.33
C ASP A 185 8.36 -7.90 -31.12
N ILE A 186 8.25 -8.50 -29.96
CA ILE A 186 8.94 -9.72 -29.55
C ILE A 186 7.97 -10.64 -28.80
N LYS A 187 7.99 -11.93 -29.14
CA LYS A 187 7.35 -13.00 -28.36
C LYS A 187 8.35 -14.11 -28.11
N VAL A 188 8.49 -14.51 -26.84
CA VAL A 188 9.43 -15.53 -26.40
C VAL A 188 8.71 -16.87 -26.28
N THR A 189 9.33 -17.94 -26.75
CA THR A 189 8.76 -19.29 -26.60
C THR A 189 8.65 -19.69 -25.13
N ALA A 190 7.71 -20.55 -24.80
CA ALA A 190 7.47 -21.03 -23.43
C ALA A 190 8.72 -21.64 -22.77
N GLY A 191 9.60 -22.25 -23.59
CA GLY A 191 10.89 -22.77 -23.13
C GLY A 191 11.97 -21.73 -22.88
N GLY A 192 11.72 -20.44 -23.17
CA GLY A 192 12.63 -19.32 -22.89
C GLY A 192 13.91 -19.31 -23.74
N ARG A 193 14.04 -20.21 -24.72
CA ARG A 193 15.25 -20.31 -25.55
C ARG A 193 15.19 -19.48 -26.82
N TYR A 194 14.05 -19.42 -27.46
CA TYR A 194 13.85 -18.72 -28.72
C TYR A 194 12.88 -17.56 -28.54
N ALA A 195 13.09 -16.52 -29.36
CA ALA A 195 12.14 -15.43 -29.52
C ALA A 195 11.78 -15.25 -30.99
N TYR A 196 10.58 -14.74 -31.24
CA TYR A 196 10.16 -14.27 -32.55
C TYR A 196 10.10 -12.73 -32.53
N VAL A 197 10.62 -12.10 -33.56
CA VAL A 197 10.75 -10.63 -33.66
C VAL A 197 10.23 -10.18 -35.01
N THR A 198 9.39 -9.13 -35.01
CA THR A 198 9.04 -8.40 -36.23
C THR A 198 9.99 -7.23 -36.46
N GLU A 199 10.41 -7.04 -37.70
CA GLU A 199 11.17 -5.86 -38.15
C GLU A 199 10.34 -5.06 -39.15
N ARG A 200 10.32 -3.73 -38.99
CA ARG A 200 9.51 -2.83 -39.82
C ARG A 200 9.83 -2.90 -41.32
N ASN A 201 10.99 -3.39 -41.68
CA ASN A 201 11.39 -3.65 -43.07
C ASN A 201 10.73 -4.88 -43.70
N GLY A 202 9.82 -5.55 -43.00
CA GLY A 202 9.01 -6.66 -43.51
C GLY A 202 9.46 -8.06 -43.14
N ASN A 203 10.44 -8.19 -42.25
CA ASN A 203 10.95 -9.48 -41.79
C ASN A 203 10.21 -9.96 -40.54
N PHE A 204 10.04 -11.28 -40.45
CA PHE A 204 9.66 -12.01 -39.25
C PHE A 204 10.79 -13.02 -38.95
N LEU A 205 11.36 -12.91 -37.76
CA LEU A 205 12.61 -13.53 -37.36
C LEU A 205 12.40 -14.55 -36.25
N ARG A 206 13.23 -15.61 -36.25
CA ARG A 206 13.47 -16.44 -35.06
C ARG A 206 14.88 -16.16 -34.55
N VAL A 207 14.98 -15.90 -33.25
CA VAL A 207 16.21 -15.51 -32.55
C VAL A 207 16.52 -16.54 -31.48
N ASP A 208 17.74 -17.11 -31.46
CA ASP A 208 18.23 -17.88 -30.31
C ASP A 208 18.73 -16.89 -29.26
N LEU A 209 18.11 -16.85 -28.09
CA LEU A 209 18.42 -15.88 -27.02
C LEU A 209 19.81 -16.11 -26.40
N THR A 210 20.47 -17.23 -26.67
CA THR A 210 21.87 -17.46 -26.29
C THR A 210 22.86 -16.73 -27.20
N ASN A 211 22.42 -16.38 -28.41
CA ASN A 211 23.16 -15.55 -29.38
C ASN A 211 22.20 -14.61 -30.13
N ALA A 212 21.74 -13.59 -29.44
CA ALA A 212 20.64 -12.74 -29.88
C ALA A 212 21.04 -11.61 -30.85
N ASN A 213 22.25 -11.63 -31.41
CA ASN A 213 22.60 -10.65 -32.45
C ASN A 213 21.79 -10.90 -33.71
N ARG A 214 21.35 -9.83 -34.38
CA ARG A 214 20.55 -9.90 -35.61
C ARG A 214 21.19 -10.77 -36.71
N ALA A 215 22.50 -10.71 -36.83
CA ALA A 215 23.24 -11.48 -37.81
C ALA A 215 23.14 -12.99 -37.60
N ALA A 216 22.84 -13.48 -36.40
CA ALA A 216 22.62 -14.87 -36.06
C ALA A 216 21.14 -15.30 -36.12
N ALA A 217 20.22 -14.35 -36.27
CA ALA A 217 18.78 -14.64 -36.35
C ALA A 217 18.41 -15.25 -37.71
N THR A 218 17.45 -16.19 -37.66
CA THR A 218 16.90 -16.81 -38.85
C THR A 218 15.70 -16.03 -39.37
N VAL A 219 15.66 -15.63 -40.61
CA VAL A 219 14.47 -15.09 -41.25
C VAL A 219 13.49 -16.23 -41.46
N VAL A 220 12.37 -16.23 -40.73
CA VAL A 220 11.29 -17.21 -40.88
C VAL A 220 10.53 -16.90 -42.16
N THR A 221 10.09 -15.67 -42.33
CA THR A 221 9.46 -15.17 -43.55
C THR A 221 9.72 -13.66 -43.73
N ALA A 222 9.55 -13.17 -44.93
CA ALA A 222 9.79 -11.79 -45.31
C ALA A 222 8.68 -11.23 -46.23
N GLY A 223 8.79 -9.96 -46.61
CA GLY A 223 7.86 -9.30 -47.53
C GLY A 223 6.49 -9.01 -46.92
N MET A 224 6.43 -8.72 -45.65
CA MET A 224 5.29 -8.08 -44.99
C MET A 224 5.43 -6.56 -45.08
N THR A 225 4.33 -5.84 -44.93
CA THR A 225 4.34 -4.38 -44.89
C THR A 225 4.34 -3.90 -43.45
N ALA A 226 5.49 -3.45 -42.94
CA ALA A 226 5.66 -2.96 -41.57
C ALA A 226 4.93 -3.86 -40.53
N PRO A 227 5.34 -5.11 -40.36
CA PRO A 227 4.72 -6.01 -39.39
C PRO A 227 4.89 -5.49 -37.96
N HIS A 228 3.83 -5.54 -37.18
CA HIS A 228 3.74 -5.05 -35.83
C HIS A 228 3.56 -6.19 -34.84
N GLN A 229 2.47 -6.21 -34.06
CA GLN A 229 2.28 -7.16 -32.98
C GLN A 229 2.17 -8.61 -33.45
N ILE A 230 2.75 -9.49 -32.67
CA ILE A 230 2.77 -10.95 -32.86
C ILE A 230 1.80 -11.58 -31.86
N ALA A 231 0.95 -12.48 -32.33
CA ALA A 231 0.26 -13.46 -31.48
C ALA A 231 0.87 -14.84 -31.78
N LEU A 232 1.61 -15.38 -30.80
CA LEU A 232 2.34 -16.65 -30.94
C LEU A 232 1.45 -17.81 -30.52
N ASP A 233 1.32 -18.84 -31.39
CA ASP A 233 0.62 -20.10 -31.13
C ASP A 233 1.60 -21.26 -31.30
N GLU A 234 2.37 -21.52 -30.25
CA GLU A 234 3.37 -22.59 -30.25
C GLU A 234 2.73 -23.99 -30.35
N ALA A 235 1.53 -24.15 -29.79
CA ALA A 235 0.84 -25.45 -29.78
C ALA A 235 0.56 -25.98 -31.19
N HIS A 236 0.29 -25.07 -32.12
CA HIS A 236 0.05 -25.42 -33.52
C HIS A 236 1.25 -25.08 -34.44
N GLY A 237 2.37 -24.63 -33.89
CA GLY A 237 3.57 -24.28 -34.63
C GLY A 237 3.39 -23.08 -35.57
N GLN A 238 2.58 -22.12 -35.18
CA GLN A 238 2.24 -20.97 -36.02
C GLN A 238 2.28 -19.65 -35.22
N ALA A 239 2.32 -18.55 -35.95
CA ALA A 239 2.15 -17.19 -35.40
C ALA A 239 1.21 -16.40 -36.29
N TYR A 240 0.51 -15.44 -35.69
CA TYR A 240 -0.23 -14.43 -36.39
C TYR A 240 0.48 -13.08 -36.26
N VAL A 241 0.56 -12.34 -37.38
CA VAL A 241 1.28 -11.06 -37.44
C VAL A 241 0.40 -10.04 -38.16
N ALA A 242 0.17 -8.89 -37.55
CA ALA A 242 -0.58 -7.79 -38.14
C ALA A 242 0.35 -6.83 -38.89
N GLU A 243 -0.09 -6.32 -40.02
CA GLU A 243 0.60 -5.25 -40.78
C GLU A 243 0.06 -3.87 -40.45
N PHE A 244 0.98 -2.92 -40.27
CA PHE A 244 0.65 -1.50 -40.13
C PHE A 244 0.72 -0.82 -41.52
N THR A 245 -0.41 -0.39 -42.03
CA THR A 245 -0.50 0.36 -43.30
C THR A 245 -1.29 1.64 -43.13
N GLY A 246 -0.94 2.70 -43.84
CA GLY A 246 -1.65 3.97 -43.80
C GLY A 246 -3.02 3.95 -44.42
N GLY A 247 -3.30 2.95 -45.29
CA GLY A 247 -4.60 2.72 -45.92
C GLY A 247 -5.23 1.42 -45.48
N ALA A 248 -6.44 1.11 -45.91
CA ALA A 248 -7.15 -0.13 -45.58
C ALA A 248 -6.61 -1.34 -46.38
N THR A 249 -5.31 -1.52 -46.35
CA THR A 249 -4.60 -2.59 -47.10
C THR A 249 -3.83 -3.55 -46.18
N GLY A 250 -3.81 -3.32 -44.86
CA GLY A 250 -3.13 -4.17 -43.89
C GLY A 250 -3.74 -5.57 -43.82
N ILE A 251 -2.91 -6.53 -43.50
CA ILE A 251 -3.23 -7.97 -43.51
C ILE A 251 -2.89 -8.53 -42.12
N ILE A 252 -3.69 -9.52 -41.68
CA ILE A 252 -3.29 -10.46 -40.64
C ILE A 252 -2.73 -11.71 -41.39
N TRP A 253 -1.47 -11.94 -41.18
CA TRP A 253 -0.79 -13.13 -41.71
C TRP A 253 -0.80 -14.24 -40.65
N ARG A 254 -1.10 -15.48 -41.10
CA ARG A 254 -0.77 -16.69 -40.38
C ARG A 254 0.52 -17.24 -40.96
N VAL A 255 1.54 -17.41 -40.11
CA VAL A 255 2.88 -17.84 -40.50
C VAL A 255 3.16 -19.20 -39.88
N ASP A 256 3.58 -20.19 -40.71
CA ASP A 256 4.12 -21.45 -40.24
C ASP A 256 5.55 -21.23 -39.70
N LEU A 257 5.76 -21.57 -38.44
CA LEU A 257 7.06 -21.35 -37.76
C LEU A 257 8.15 -22.32 -38.24
N SER A 258 7.79 -23.46 -38.80
CA SER A 258 8.73 -24.48 -39.29
C SER A 258 9.15 -24.27 -40.74
N GLY A 259 8.20 -23.97 -41.60
CA GLY A 259 8.42 -23.85 -43.05
C GLY A 259 8.49 -22.42 -43.58
N GLY A 260 8.14 -21.40 -42.74
CA GLY A 260 8.15 -19.99 -43.11
C GLY A 260 7.08 -19.59 -44.13
N SER A 261 6.17 -20.50 -44.49
CA SER A 261 5.04 -20.15 -45.35
C SER A 261 4.07 -19.20 -44.64
N LYS A 262 3.49 -18.27 -45.40
CA LYS A 262 2.49 -17.34 -44.84
C LYS A 262 1.22 -17.33 -45.68
N SER A 263 0.06 -17.20 -45.02
CA SER A 263 -1.25 -17.07 -45.66
C SER A 263 -2.04 -15.92 -45.03
N ALA A 264 -2.72 -15.11 -45.85
CA ALA A 264 -3.58 -14.03 -45.34
C ALA A 264 -4.84 -14.66 -44.73
N VAL A 265 -5.13 -14.32 -43.48
CA VAL A 265 -6.38 -14.72 -42.78
C VAL A 265 -7.41 -13.61 -42.75
N PHE A 266 -6.95 -12.36 -42.84
CA PHE A 266 -7.81 -11.17 -42.94
C PHE A 266 -7.10 -10.08 -43.72
N THR A 267 -7.85 -9.26 -44.47
CA THR A 267 -7.34 -8.10 -45.22
C THR A 267 -8.22 -6.87 -44.94
N GLY A 268 -7.71 -5.67 -45.21
CA GLY A 268 -8.48 -4.44 -45.05
C GLY A 268 -8.30 -3.77 -43.70
N LEU A 269 -7.20 -4.05 -42.96
CA LEU A 269 -6.81 -3.31 -41.76
C LEU A 269 -6.24 -1.95 -42.14
N GLN A 270 -6.48 -0.96 -41.30
CA GLN A 270 -5.90 0.38 -41.43
C GLN A 270 -5.20 0.78 -40.14
N GLY A 271 -3.89 1.05 -40.23
CA GLY A 271 -3.12 1.44 -39.06
C GLY A 271 -3.20 0.42 -37.92
N CYS A 272 -3.16 -0.88 -38.25
CA CYS A 272 -3.24 -1.93 -37.23
C CYS A 272 -1.97 -1.97 -36.41
N THR A 273 -2.07 -1.67 -35.13
CA THR A 273 -0.97 -1.69 -34.18
C THR A 273 -1.04 -2.89 -33.25
N GLY A 274 -2.23 -3.28 -32.81
CA GLY A 274 -2.45 -4.34 -31.85
C GLY A 274 -3.12 -5.59 -32.44
N LEU A 275 -2.71 -6.77 -31.97
CA LEU A 275 -3.28 -8.05 -32.38
C LEU A 275 -3.28 -9.05 -31.20
N LEU A 276 -4.45 -9.59 -30.89
CA LEU A 276 -4.60 -10.78 -30.03
C LEU A 276 -5.41 -11.83 -30.77
N ILE A 277 -5.11 -13.09 -30.48
CA ILE A 277 -5.87 -14.24 -30.99
C ILE A 277 -6.42 -15.02 -29.79
N THR A 278 -7.67 -15.46 -29.85
CA THR A 278 -8.25 -16.31 -28.81
C THR A 278 -7.60 -17.71 -28.82
N LYS A 279 -7.53 -18.34 -27.65
CA LYS A 279 -6.94 -19.68 -27.46
C LYS A 279 -7.63 -20.75 -28.33
N ASP A 280 -8.91 -20.58 -28.60
CA ASP A 280 -9.70 -21.47 -29.48
C ASP A 280 -9.52 -21.16 -30.97
N LEU A 281 -8.73 -20.16 -31.32
CA LEU A 281 -8.44 -19.70 -32.69
C LEU A 281 -9.69 -19.22 -33.47
N HIS A 282 -10.79 -18.91 -32.79
CA HIS A 282 -12.00 -18.43 -33.45
C HIS A 282 -11.98 -16.96 -33.80
N PHE A 283 -11.33 -16.13 -32.93
CA PHE A 283 -11.37 -14.69 -33.09
C PHE A 283 -9.97 -14.07 -33.03
N ALA A 284 -9.81 -13.00 -33.83
CA ALA A 284 -8.74 -12.02 -33.67
C ALA A 284 -9.34 -10.71 -33.13
N TYR A 285 -8.62 -10.08 -32.23
CA TYR A 285 -8.89 -8.73 -31.78
C TYR A 285 -7.80 -7.81 -32.32
N VAL A 286 -8.18 -6.67 -32.88
CA VAL A 286 -7.25 -5.74 -33.51
C VAL A 286 -7.46 -4.32 -33.00
N ALA A 287 -6.36 -3.62 -32.72
CA ALA A 287 -6.36 -2.19 -32.45
C ALA A 287 -5.91 -1.43 -33.70
N GLU A 288 -6.73 -0.50 -34.16
CA GLU A 288 -6.50 0.24 -35.40
C GLU A 288 -6.42 1.75 -35.14
N GLN A 289 -5.36 2.40 -35.60
CA GLN A 289 -5.19 3.84 -35.61
C GLN A 289 -5.73 4.43 -36.92
N VAL A 290 -7.05 4.58 -37.02
CA VAL A 290 -7.70 5.16 -38.18
C VAL A 290 -7.82 6.67 -37.97
N PRO A 291 -7.32 7.51 -38.89
CA PRO A 291 -7.45 8.97 -38.74
C PRO A 291 -8.91 9.38 -38.51
N GLY A 292 -9.16 10.03 -37.35
CA GLY A 292 -10.50 10.49 -36.95
C GLY A 292 -11.44 9.38 -36.43
N ALA A 293 -11.02 8.11 -36.40
CA ALA A 293 -11.87 6.99 -35.99
C ALA A 293 -11.09 5.82 -35.47
N ASN A 294 -10.19 6.06 -34.49
CA ASN A 294 -9.49 4.98 -33.79
C ASN A 294 -10.47 3.95 -33.24
N ARG A 295 -10.10 2.66 -33.24
CA ARG A 295 -11.03 1.61 -32.85
C ARG A 295 -10.33 0.34 -32.35
N VAL A 296 -11.08 -0.47 -31.62
CA VAL A 296 -10.79 -1.88 -31.39
C VAL A 296 -11.90 -2.69 -32.04
N ALA A 297 -11.54 -3.72 -32.81
CA ALA A 297 -12.47 -4.58 -33.51
C ALA A 297 -12.18 -6.04 -33.24
N ARG A 298 -13.22 -6.89 -33.36
CA ARG A 298 -13.16 -8.35 -33.36
C ARG A 298 -13.36 -8.87 -34.76
N ILE A 299 -12.56 -9.85 -35.15
CA ILE A 299 -12.62 -10.48 -36.45
C ILE A 299 -12.84 -11.98 -36.25
N ASN A 300 -13.87 -12.54 -36.85
CA ASN A 300 -14.07 -14.00 -36.90
C ASN A 300 -13.12 -14.58 -37.94
N LEU A 301 -12.19 -15.45 -37.52
CA LEU A 301 -11.12 -16.00 -38.37
C LEU A 301 -11.64 -16.99 -39.41
N ALA A 302 -12.80 -17.62 -39.16
CA ALA A 302 -13.41 -18.58 -40.12
C ALA A 302 -14.21 -17.85 -41.23
N THR A 303 -14.90 -16.75 -40.91
CA THR A 303 -15.77 -16.04 -41.83
C THR A 303 -15.19 -14.73 -42.37
N ALA A 304 -14.07 -14.29 -41.82
CA ALA A 304 -13.44 -12.97 -42.06
C ALA A 304 -14.38 -11.78 -41.81
N GLN A 305 -15.41 -11.94 -40.97
CA GLN A 305 -16.30 -10.84 -40.61
C GLN A 305 -15.70 -10.03 -39.49
N ARG A 306 -15.76 -8.70 -39.63
CA ARG A 306 -15.30 -7.72 -38.66
C ARG A 306 -16.45 -7.05 -37.93
N GLU A 307 -16.35 -6.96 -36.64
CA GLU A 307 -17.23 -6.20 -35.74
C GLU A 307 -16.42 -5.14 -35.00
N ILE A 308 -16.87 -3.89 -35.04
CA ILE A 308 -16.25 -2.82 -34.24
C ILE A 308 -16.81 -2.90 -32.84
N LEU A 309 -15.91 -3.11 -31.86
CA LEU A 309 -16.26 -3.26 -30.46
C LEU A 309 -16.38 -1.88 -29.76
N THR A 310 -15.44 -0.99 -30.04
CA THR A 310 -15.43 0.35 -29.47
C THR A 310 -14.62 1.32 -30.34
N THR A 311 -15.04 2.58 -30.32
CA THR A 311 -14.27 3.73 -30.82
C THR A 311 -13.82 4.68 -29.71
N ALA A 312 -14.07 4.32 -28.46
CA ALA A 312 -13.72 5.13 -27.29
C ALA A 312 -12.23 4.95 -26.87
N VAL A 313 -11.34 4.84 -27.85
CA VAL A 313 -9.89 4.72 -27.68
C VAL A 313 -9.16 5.79 -28.49
N THR A 314 -8.00 6.23 -28.01
CA THR A 314 -7.18 7.27 -28.66
C THR A 314 -5.78 6.72 -28.94
N ASN A 315 -5.37 6.66 -30.21
CA ASN A 315 -4.07 6.10 -30.63
C ASN A 315 -3.72 4.79 -29.90
N PRO A 316 -4.60 3.76 -29.96
CA PRO A 316 -4.37 2.48 -29.30
C PRO A 316 -3.12 1.80 -29.87
N PHE A 317 -2.41 1.07 -29.03
CA PHE A 317 -1.20 0.37 -29.46
C PHE A 317 -1.27 -1.13 -29.11
N PHE A 318 -0.17 -1.80 -28.76
CA PHE A 318 -0.14 -3.23 -28.54
C PHE A 318 -1.12 -3.66 -27.43
N MET A 319 -1.79 -4.76 -27.63
CA MET A 319 -2.78 -5.28 -26.71
C MET A 319 -2.25 -6.47 -25.94
N GLU A 320 -2.81 -6.69 -24.75
CA GLU A 320 -2.52 -7.86 -23.92
C GLU A 320 -3.84 -8.37 -23.29
N TRP A 321 -3.96 -9.69 -23.09
CA TRP A 321 -5.04 -10.25 -22.29
C TRP A 321 -4.87 -9.90 -20.82
N ALA A 322 -5.89 -9.37 -20.17
CA ALA A 322 -5.87 -9.05 -18.76
C ALA A 322 -6.13 -10.27 -17.87
N ASP A 323 -6.73 -11.30 -18.40
CA ASP A 323 -7.10 -12.52 -17.68
C ASP A 323 -6.96 -13.77 -18.54
N GLU A 324 -6.93 -14.94 -17.87
CA GLU A 324 -6.81 -16.23 -18.53
C GLU A 324 -8.07 -16.65 -19.27
N ASP A 325 -9.22 -16.07 -18.92
CA ASP A 325 -10.52 -16.37 -19.53
C ASP A 325 -10.77 -15.56 -20.80
N GLU A 326 -9.81 -14.71 -21.20
CA GLU A 326 -9.90 -13.86 -22.41
C GLU A 326 -11.14 -12.94 -22.40
N SER A 327 -11.58 -12.58 -21.19
CA SER A 327 -12.76 -11.73 -20.98
C SER A 327 -12.43 -10.24 -20.99
N ARG A 328 -11.15 -9.88 -20.83
CA ARG A 328 -10.69 -8.50 -20.76
C ARG A 328 -9.40 -8.27 -21.54
N ILE A 329 -9.35 -7.15 -22.24
CA ILE A 329 -8.18 -6.68 -22.98
C ILE A 329 -7.66 -5.41 -22.32
N ILE A 330 -6.35 -5.30 -22.15
CA ILE A 330 -5.67 -4.05 -21.76
C ILE A 330 -4.79 -3.57 -22.91
N LEU A 331 -4.75 -2.27 -23.07
CA LEU A 331 -3.98 -1.64 -24.13
C LEU A 331 -3.46 -0.25 -23.72
N PRO A 332 -2.25 0.12 -24.15
CA PRO A 332 -1.76 1.47 -24.03
C PRO A 332 -2.38 2.37 -25.11
N GLU A 333 -2.71 3.57 -24.71
CA GLU A 333 -3.09 4.66 -25.61
C GLU A 333 -1.99 5.71 -25.58
N ARG A 334 -1.39 5.98 -26.74
CA ARG A 334 -0.28 6.93 -26.90
C ARG A 334 -0.75 8.40 -26.89
N ASP A 335 0.19 9.30 -27.16
CA ASP A 335 -0.10 10.73 -27.25
C ASP A 335 -1.41 11.03 -28.00
N PRO A 336 -2.22 11.98 -27.56
CA PRO A 336 -1.98 12.95 -26.48
C PRO A 336 -2.40 12.49 -25.08
N VAL A 337 -2.97 11.29 -24.93
CA VAL A 337 -3.62 10.88 -23.67
C VAL A 337 -2.69 10.11 -22.72
N ASN A 338 -1.70 9.38 -23.24
CA ASN A 338 -0.73 8.60 -22.49
C ASN A 338 -1.34 7.88 -21.28
N ARG A 339 -2.13 6.83 -21.55
CA ARG A 339 -2.86 6.08 -20.53
C ARG A 339 -2.94 4.58 -20.86
N ILE A 340 -3.34 3.79 -19.89
CA ILE A 340 -3.67 2.37 -20.08
C ILE A 340 -5.18 2.21 -19.91
N THR A 341 -5.78 1.57 -20.90
CA THR A 341 -7.23 1.34 -20.96
C THR A 341 -7.52 -0.16 -20.92
N MET A 342 -8.60 -0.51 -20.26
CA MET A 342 -9.15 -1.86 -20.22
C MET A 342 -10.49 -1.90 -20.94
N LEU A 343 -10.69 -2.93 -21.72
CA LEU A 343 -11.95 -3.31 -22.33
C LEU A 343 -12.51 -4.54 -21.65
N ASP A 344 -13.71 -4.48 -21.14
CA ASP A 344 -14.46 -5.62 -20.59
C ASP A 344 -15.39 -6.17 -21.69
N LEU A 345 -15.00 -7.33 -22.24
CA LEU A 345 -15.71 -7.99 -23.33
C LEU A 345 -16.99 -8.71 -22.86
N SER A 346 -17.13 -8.93 -21.55
CA SER A 346 -18.33 -9.58 -20.98
C SER A 346 -19.51 -8.62 -20.83
N ALA A 347 -19.27 -7.32 -20.86
CA ALA A 347 -20.30 -6.29 -20.74
C ALA A 347 -20.98 -6.01 -22.11
N THR A 348 -22.27 -5.65 -22.08
CA THR A 348 -23.01 -5.23 -23.28
C THR A 348 -23.72 -3.89 -23.00
N PRO A 349 -23.32 -2.76 -23.62
CA PRO A 349 -22.16 -2.60 -24.51
C PRO A 349 -20.83 -2.85 -23.78
N ILE A 350 -19.77 -3.12 -24.57
CA ILE A 350 -18.42 -3.36 -24.04
C ILE A 350 -18.00 -2.26 -23.06
N GLY A 351 -17.55 -2.65 -21.88
CA GLY A 351 -17.08 -1.74 -20.86
C GLY A 351 -15.70 -1.16 -21.23
N VAL A 352 -15.54 0.16 -21.17
CA VAL A 352 -14.25 0.84 -21.38
C VAL A 352 -13.89 1.58 -20.09
N SER A 353 -12.75 1.26 -19.51
CA SER A 353 -12.25 1.92 -18.29
C SER A 353 -10.76 2.27 -18.40
N HIS A 354 -10.36 3.37 -17.77
CA HIS A 354 -8.97 3.81 -17.79
C HIS A 354 -8.29 3.38 -16.48
N LEU A 355 -7.34 2.45 -16.57
CA LEU A 355 -6.63 1.88 -15.42
C LEU A 355 -5.58 2.83 -14.86
N LEU A 356 -4.78 3.41 -15.75
CA LEU A 356 -3.70 4.32 -15.45
C LEU A 356 -3.80 5.53 -16.37
N THR A 357 -3.61 6.72 -15.83
CA THR A 357 -3.52 7.98 -16.58
C THR A 357 -2.18 8.66 -16.24
N GLY A 358 -1.65 9.44 -17.19
CA GLY A 358 -0.37 10.11 -16.99
C GLY A 358 0.82 9.15 -16.91
N VAL A 359 0.74 8.01 -17.60
CA VAL A 359 1.91 7.14 -17.79
C VAL A 359 2.96 7.87 -18.65
N PRO A 360 4.24 7.44 -18.61
CA PRO A 360 5.28 8.06 -19.41
C PRO A 360 4.91 8.17 -20.90
N SER A 361 5.50 9.16 -21.57
CA SER A 361 5.19 9.48 -22.97
C SER A 361 5.31 8.27 -23.89
N ARG A 362 4.30 8.11 -24.74
CA ARG A 362 4.20 7.06 -25.77
C ARG A 362 4.31 5.62 -25.21
N PRO A 363 3.43 5.23 -24.28
CA PRO A 363 3.39 3.83 -23.84
C PRO A 363 3.13 2.93 -25.06
N SER A 364 3.92 1.87 -25.22
CA SER A 364 3.95 1.07 -26.44
C SER A 364 3.47 -0.35 -26.23
N SER A 365 4.02 -1.04 -25.25
CA SER A 365 3.60 -2.38 -24.84
C SER A 365 3.46 -2.45 -23.33
N LEU A 366 2.75 -3.45 -22.90
CA LEU A 366 2.58 -3.73 -21.47
C LEU A 366 2.52 -5.24 -21.26
N VAL A 367 2.88 -5.68 -20.08
CA VAL A 367 2.71 -7.05 -19.65
C VAL A 367 2.19 -7.09 -18.22
N LEU A 368 1.28 -8.01 -17.93
CA LEU A 368 0.88 -8.34 -16.57
C LEU A 368 1.80 -9.43 -16.03
N ILE A 369 2.68 -9.09 -15.11
CA ILE A 369 3.53 -10.09 -14.45
C ILE A 369 2.73 -10.93 -13.47
N ASN A 370 1.70 -10.34 -12.90
CA ASN A 370 0.63 -10.97 -12.14
C ASN A 370 -0.60 -10.04 -12.17
N PRO A 371 -1.76 -10.46 -11.67
CA PRO A 371 -2.97 -9.63 -11.70
C PRO A 371 -2.87 -8.26 -11.02
N ALA A 372 -1.90 -8.08 -10.13
CA ALA A 372 -1.71 -6.85 -9.35
C ALA A 372 -0.62 -5.93 -9.90
N THR A 373 0.23 -6.41 -10.81
CA THR A 373 1.43 -5.70 -11.22
C THR A 373 1.59 -5.71 -12.73
N MET A 374 1.65 -4.53 -13.29
CA MET A 374 1.85 -4.27 -14.71
C MET A 374 3.22 -3.65 -14.96
N ILE A 375 3.87 -4.07 -16.03
CA ILE A 375 5.02 -3.36 -16.58
C ILE A 375 4.57 -2.67 -17.86
N VAL A 376 4.94 -1.43 -18.01
CA VAL A 376 4.68 -0.61 -19.21
C VAL A 376 6.01 -0.21 -19.81
N CYS A 377 6.18 -0.52 -21.09
CA CYS A 377 7.28 -0.04 -21.92
C CYS A 377 6.87 1.26 -22.61
N SER A 378 7.71 2.28 -22.49
CA SER A 378 7.55 3.59 -23.11
C SER A 378 8.80 3.95 -23.90
N ASP A 379 8.80 5.02 -24.67
CA ASP A 379 9.93 5.40 -25.54
C ASP A 379 11.29 5.36 -24.83
N ALA A 380 11.39 5.93 -23.63
CA ALA A 380 12.66 6.12 -22.95
C ALA A 380 12.82 5.30 -21.67
N GLU A 381 11.76 4.63 -21.20
CA GLU A 381 11.77 3.98 -19.90
C GLU A 381 10.83 2.77 -19.83
N ILE A 382 11.09 1.92 -18.86
CA ILE A 382 10.22 0.81 -18.46
C ILE A 382 9.86 1.02 -17.00
N ASP A 383 8.56 1.08 -16.73
CA ASP A 383 8.01 1.32 -15.41
C ASP A 383 7.16 0.17 -14.93
N GLN A 384 7.27 -0.15 -13.65
CA GLN A 384 6.38 -1.06 -12.97
C GLN A 384 5.32 -0.29 -12.21
N PHE A 385 4.07 -0.65 -12.43
CA PHE A 385 2.90 -0.11 -11.75
C PHE A 385 2.27 -1.17 -10.86
N ASP A 386 2.01 -0.80 -9.63
CA ASP A 386 1.13 -1.57 -8.76
C ASP A 386 -0.32 -1.13 -9.06
N LEU A 387 -1.09 -2.02 -9.70
CA LEU A 387 -2.47 -1.77 -10.08
C LEU A 387 -3.42 -1.76 -8.88
N LEU A 388 -3.02 -2.41 -7.80
CA LEU A 388 -3.86 -2.51 -6.61
C LEU A 388 -3.70 -1.29 -5.70
N GLY A 389 -2.62 -0.50 -5.88
CA GLY A 389 -2.24 0.53 -4.93
C GLY A 389 -1.99 -0.12 -3.57
N PRO A 390 -2.28 0.45 -2.41
CA PRO A 390 -2.57 -0.38 -1.26
C PRO A 390 -3.92 -1.08 -1.52
N LEU A 391 -3.93 -2.44 -1.61
CA LEU A 391 -5.16 -3.20 -1.83
C LEU A 391 -6.24 -2.82 -0.81
N PHE A 392 -5.82 -2.52 0.40
CA PHE A 392 -6.70 -2.00 1.42
C PHE A 392 -6.01 -0.97 2.33
N SER A 393 -6.80 -0.15 2.96
CA SER A 393 -6.41 0.75 4.04
C SER A 393 -7.39 0.62 5.21
N LEU A 394 -7.00 1.13 6.36
CA LEU A 394 -7.85 1.17 7.54
C LEU A 394 -8.50 2.54 7.66
N ALA A 395 -9.69 2.60 8.23
CA ALA A 395 -10.41 3.83 8.46
C ALA A 395 -11.26 3.75 9.75
N GLY A 396 -11.64 4.88 10.27
CA GLY A 396 -12.64 5.00 11.32
C GLY A 396 -13.94 5.57 10.77
N PRO A 397 -15.10 5.24 11.35
CA PRO A 397 -16.34 5.88 10.96
C PRO A 397 -16.32 7.38 11.33
N LEU A 398 -16.92 8.20 10.49
CA LEU A 398 -17.13 9.61 10.80
C LEU A 398 -18.17 9.76 11.92
N PHE A 399 -17.89 10.71 12.80
CA PHE A 399 -18.88 11.10 13.81
C PHE A 399 -20.14 11.68 13.14
N MET A 400 -21.31 11.22 13.57
CA MET A 400 -22.62 11.62 13.05
C MET A 400 -22.88 11.30 11.56
N GLY A 401 -22.05 10.53 10.89
CA GLY A 401 -22.18 10.25 9.48
C GLY A 401 -22.06 8.78 9.12
N ILE A 402 -22.44 8.51 7.89
CA ILE A 402 -22.23 7.22 7.21
C ILE A 402 -20.91 7.21 6.43
N GLY A 403 -20.19 8.34 6.44
CA GLY A 403 -18.90 8.48 5.80
C GLY A 403 -17.78 7.81 6.60
N LEU A 404 -16.67 7.58 5.95
CA LEU A 404 -15.46 7.03 6.55
C LEU A 404 -14.29 7.97 6.30
N VAL A 405 -13.45 8.11 7.31
CA VAL A 405 -12.17 8.79 7.18
C VAL A 405 -11.10 7.72 7.06
N PRO A 406 -10.36 7.64 5.94
CA PRO A 406 -9.25 6.71 5.83
C PRO A 406 -8.24 6.95 6.94
N VAL A 407 -7.92 5.91 7.69
CA VAL A 407 -6.93 5.99 8.77
C VAL A 407 -5.53 6.18 8.21
N ASP A 408 -5.27 5.64 7.01
CA ASP A 408 -4.04 5.87 6.25
C ASP A 408 -4.00 7.25 5.58
N HIS A 409 -5.04 8.03 5.73
CA HIS A 409 -5.17 9.30 5.05
C HIS A 409 -6.19 10.16 5.80
N ILE A 410 -5.87 10.47 7.04
CA ILE A 410 -6.69 11.38 7.82
C ILE A 410 -6.35 12.79 7.42
N ILE A 411 -7.31 13.43 6.78
CA ILE A 411 -7.22 14.81 6.36
C ILE A 411 -7.73 15.69 7.50
N ASN A 412 -6.98 16.70 7.82
CA ASN A 412 -7.44 17.75 8.71
C ASN A 412 -8.59 18.52 8.07
N THR A 413 -9.78 18.32 8.57
CA THR A 413 -10.97 19.04 8.12
C THR A 413 -11.03 20.47 8.64
N GLY A 414 -9.91 21.06 8.99
CA GLY A 414 -9.80 22.45 9.45
C GLY A 414 -10.02 22.66 10.94
N ASN A 415 -10.25 21.62 11.70
CA ASN A 415 -10.42 21.71 13.15
C ASN A 415 -9.12 21.81 13.91
N ASN A 416 -8.00 22.02 13.22
CA ASN A 416 -6.70 22.10 13.85
C ASN A 416 -6.57 21.07 14.96
N ASN A 417 -6.88 19.84 14.62
CA ASN A 417 -6.82 18.81 15.60
C ASN A 417 -5.37 18.67 16.04
N THR A 418 -5.06 19.33 17.11
CA THR A 418 -3.73 19.35 17.71
C THR A 418 -3.31 17.97 18.18
N ASP A 419 -4.23 17.03 18.20
CA ASP A 419 -3.97 15.65 18.57
C ASP A 419 -3.30 14.87 17.45
N GLY A 420 -3.12 15.50 16.29
CA GLY A 420 -2.44 14.91 15.15
C GLY A 420 -3.24 13.89 14.38
N TYR A 421 -4.55 13.82 14.56
CA TYR A 421 -5.45 13.09 13.66
C TYR A 421 -5.50 13.69 12.28
N ALA A 422 -5.14 14.92 12.23
CA ALA A 422 -5.29 15.72 11.07
C ALA A 422 -3.97 15.79 10.33
N ASP A 423 -3.94 15.22 9.16
CA ASP A 423 -2.87 15.40 8.22
C ASP A 423 -3.37 16.16 7.01
N THR A 424 -2.83 17.36 6.82
CA THR A 424 -3.17 18.22 5.67
C THR A 424 -2.36 17.89 4.42
N THR A 425 -1.50 16.88 4.47
CA THR A 425 -0.46 16.68 3.46
C THR A 425 -0.63 15.42 2.64
N ASP A 426 -1.81 14.81 2.60
CA ASP A 426 -2.04 13.55 1.89
C ASP A 426 -1.11 12.41 2.33
N ASN A 427 -0.54 12.53 3.51
CA ASN A 427 0.27 11.46 4.03
C ASN A 427 -0.60 10.31 4.54
N PRO A 428 -0.06 9.09 4.43
CA PRO A 428 -0.71 7.91 4.98
C PRO A 428 -1.09 8.12 6.42
N ALA A 429 -2.15 7.51 6.80
CA ALA A 429 -2.84 7.63 8.03
C ALA A 429 -1.97 7.79 9.20
N TYR A 430 -2.38 8.75 9.84
CA TYR A 430 -1.91 9.18 11.09
C TYR A 430 -1.71 8.05 12.11
N ILE A 431 -2.63 7.10 12.18
CA ILE A 431 -2.52 5.95 13.08
C ILE A 431 -1.28 5.08 12.78
N PHE A 432 -0.78 5.10 11.55
CA PHE A 432 0.38 4.35 11.11
C PHE A 432 1.65 5.19 10.97
N LYS A 433 1.59 6.50 11.18
CA LYS A 433 2.79 7.34 11.35
C LYS A 433 3.52 7.00 12.64
N VAL A 434 2.78 6.60 13.65
CA VAL A 434 3.32 6.08 14.90
C VAL A 434 3.15 4.58 14.87
N LYS A 435 4.25 3.87 14.82
CA LYS A 435 4.25 2.41 14.82
C LYS A 435 3.42 1.89 15.98
N ASP A 436 2.49 1.00 15.66
CA ASP A 436 1.65 0.32 16.64
C ASP A 436 0.81 1.26 17.51
N ALA A 437 0.34 2.38 16.96
CA ALA A 437 -0.61 3.25 17.65
C ALA A 437 -1.86 2.48 18.06
N PRO A 438 -2.34 2.66 19.31
CA PRO A 438 -3.46 1.87 19.84
C PRO A 438 -4.79 2.26 19.20
N PHE A 439 -5.61 1.27 18.94
CA PHE A 439 -6.95 1.40 18.37
C PHE A 439 -7.96 0.51 19.10
N GLY A 440 -9.14 1.03 19.39
CA GLY A 440 -10.25 0.29 19.98
C GLY A 440 -11.57 0.60 19.26
N GLY A 441 -12.60 -0.22 19.47
CA GLY A 441 -13.92 -0.02 18.85
C GLY A 441 -14.03 -0.55 17.43
N THR A 442 -14.69 0.20 16.55
CA THR A 442 -14.98 -0.25 15.18
C THR A 442 -13.94 0.22 14.19
N LEU A 443 -13.25 -0.72 13.56
CA LEU A 443 -12.23 -0.47 12.54
C LEU A 443 -12.81 -0.72 11.16
N ALA A 444 -12.85 0.30 10.31
CA ALA A 444 -13.25 0.15 8.93
C ALA A 444 -12.04 -0.28 8.07
N ILE A 445 -12.27 -1.26 7.21
CA ILE A 445 -11.29 -1.78 6.27
C ILE A 445 -11.72 -1.39 4.88
N MET A 446 -10.90 -0.58 4.24
CA MET A 446 -11.15 -0.06 2.90
C MET A 446 -10.47 -0.96 1.88
N ILE A 447 -11.19 -1.36 0.86
CA ILE A 447 -10.68 -2.20 -0.23
C ILE A 447 -10.82 -1.43 -1.54
N ASN A 448 -9.78 -1.46 -2.35
CA ASN A 448 -9.89 -1.02 -3.74
C ASN A 448 -10.58 -2.11 -4.56
N HIS A 449 -11.91 -2.10 -4.56
CA HIS A 449 -12.73 -3.09 -5.24
C HIS A 449 -12.48 -3.13 -6.76
N ASN A 450 -12.22 -1.98 -7.38
CA ASN A 450 -11.90 -1.93 -8.80
C ASN A 450 -10.58 -2.66 -9.09
N ALA A 451 -9.56 -2.42 -8.27
CA ALA A 451 -8.29 -3.12 -8.40
C ALA A 451 -8.44 -4.62 -8.14
N ALA A 452 -9.25 -5.01 -7.15
CA ALA A 452 -9.55 -6.41 -6.89
C ALA A 452 -10.24 -7.10 -8.09
N LEU A 453 -11.22 -6.43 -8.71
CA LEU A 453 -11.88 -6.92 -9.93
C LEU A 453 -10.90 -7.06 -11.10
N LEU A 454 -9.99 -6.10 -11.27
CA LEU A 454 -8.95 -6.16 -12.29
C LEU A 454 -8.01 -7.34 -12.09
N ALA A 455 -7.74 -7.70 -10.83
CA ALA A 455 -7.01 -8.91 -10.48
C ALA A 455 -7.80 -10.21 -10.71
N GLY A 456 -9.03 -10.14 -11.24
CA GLY A 456 -9.90 -11.30 -11.43
C GLY A 456 -10.63 -11.74 -10.17
N ALA A 457 -10.62 -10.93 -9.11
CA ALA A 457 -11.30 -11.28 -7.88
C ALA A 457 -12.81 -11.08 -8.00
N HIS A 458 -13.56 -12.07 -7.56
CA HIS A 458 -14.99 -11.99 -7.33
C HIS A 458 -15.33 -11.93 -5.85
N TYR A 459 -14.42 -12.41 -5.02
CA TYR A 459 -14.59 -12.49 -3.57
C TYR A 459 -13.29 -12.12 -2.85
N TYR A 460 -13.42 -11.76 -1.59
CA TYR A 460 -12.30 -11.60 -0.67
C TYR A 460 -12.63 -12.23 0.70
N LYS A 461 -11.61 -12.51 1.48
CA LYS A 461 -11.69 -12.88 2.89
C LYS A 461 -10.76 -12.02 3.71
N LEU A 462 -11.17 -11.80 4.96
CA LEU A 462 -10.37 -11.11 5.97
C LEU A 462 -9.80 -12.14 6.93
N PHE A 463 -8.55 -11.96 7.29
CA PHE A 463 -7.86 -12.73 8.33
C PHE A 463 -7.23 -11.78 9.35
N VAL A 464 -7.31 -12.13 10.61
CA VAL A 464 -6.66 -11.39 11.68
C VAL A 464 -5.74 -12.32 12.44
N ASN A 465 -4.46 -11.97 12.49
CA ASN A 465 -3.43 -12.70 13.21
C ASN A 465 -3.04 -11.91 14.45
N GLN A 466 -3.22 -12.49 15.63
CA GLN A 466 -2.67 -11.94 16.87
C GLN A 466 -1.14 -12.15 16.85
N VAL A 467 -0.40 -11.09 17.13
CA VAL A 467 1.08 -11.14 17.24
C VAL A 467 1.50 -11.08 18.71
N THR A 468 0.85 -10.21 19.48
CA THR A 468 1.07 -10.08 20.93
C THR A 468 -0.28 -10.06 21.65
N PRO A 469 -0.39 -10.51 22.91
CA PRO A 469 0.69 -11.02 23.79
C PRO A 469 1.28 -12.36 23.36
N ALA A 470 0.56 -13.16 22.58
CA ALA A 470 1.04 -14.43 22.02
C ALA A 470 0.50 -14.63 20.61
N PRO A 471 1.31 -15.15 19.67
CA PRO A 471 0.85 -15.45 18.32
C PRO A 471 -0.30 -16.47 18.33
N THR A 472 -1.31 -16.22 17.52
CA THR A 472 -2.43 -17.15 17.31
C THR A 472 -2.48 -17.62 15.85
N ALA A 473 -3.22 -18.71 15.62
CA ALA A 473 -3.63 -19.05 14.25
C ALA A 473 -4.49 -17.91 13.66
N PRO A 474 -4.47 -17.70 12.33
CA PRO A 474 -5.33 -16.73 11.67
C PRO A 474 -6.78 -16.95 12.01
N MET A 475 -7.44 -15.92 12.53
CA MET A 475 -8.88 -15.89 12.75
C MET A 475 -9.54 -15.28 11.52
N GLU A 476 -10.65 -15.84 11.09
CA GLU A 476 -11.51 -15.33 10.02
C GLU A 476 -12.74 -14.67 10.65
N PRO A 477 -12.79 -13.35 10.85
CA PRO A 477 -13.97 -12.69 11.37
C PRO A 477 -15.08 -12.74 10.32
N ARG A 478 -16.28 -13.20 10.72
CA ARG A 478 -17.44 -13.39 9.84
C ARG A 478 -18.59 -12.51 10.28
N GLN A 479 -18.39 -11.20 10.25
CA GLN A 479 -19.37 -10.21 10.67
C GLN A 479 -20.04 -9.59 9.46
N SER A 480 -21.36 -9.36 9.54
CA SER A 480 -22.05 -8.51 8.56
C SER A 480 -21.88 -7.04 8.95
N PHE A 481 -21.78 -6.18 7.95
CA PHE A 481 -21.71 -4.74 8.12
C PHE A 481 -22.68 -4.04 7.19
N SER A 482 -23.02 -2.81 7.49
CA SER A 482 -23.98 -2.02 6.71
C SER A 482 -23.30 -0.87 6.01
N ASP A 483 -23.73 -0.57 4.79
CA ASP A 483 -23.40 0.61 4.02
C ASP A 483 -24.66 1.05 3.27
N TYR A 484 -24.57 2.09 2.45
CA TYR A 484 -25.70 2.62 1.70
C TYR A 484 -25.44 2.49 0.20
N LEU A 485 -26.42 1.92 -0.49
CA LEU A 485 -26.40 1.73 -1.95
C LEU A 485 -27.41 2.71 -2.59
N TRP A 486 -27.00 3.37 -3.67
CA TRP A 486 -27.91 4.23 -4.43
C TRP A 486 -29.04 3.41 -5.07
N SER A 487 -30.26 3.82 -4.81
CA SER A 487 -31.46 3.26 -5.43
C SER A 487 -32.04 4.26 -6.43
N SER A 488 -32.06 3.90 -7.69
CA SER A 488 -32.71 4.71 -8.74
C SER A 488 -34.23 4.78 -8.56
N ALA A 489 -34.83 3.79 -7.92
CA ALA A 489 -36.27 3.75 -7.66
C ALA A 489 -36.71 4.79 -6.63
N SER A 490 -35.89 5.05 -5.61
CA SER A 490 -36.15 6.06 -4.58
C SER A 490 -35.35 7.35 -4.76
N SER A 491 -34.44 7.39 -5.73
CA SER A 491 -33.49 8.50 -5.94
C SER A 491 -32.74 8.87 -4.64
N SER A 492 -32.37 7.89 -3.86
CA SER A 492 -31.70 8.06 -2.56
C SER A 492 -30.79 6.88 -2.23
N PHE A 493 -29.88 7.09 -1.28
CA PHE A 493 -29.09 6.03 -0.70
C PHE A 493 -29.95 5.23 0.29
N VAL A 494 -30.02 3.92 0.11
CA VAL A 494 -30.75 3.01 0.99
C VAL A 494 -29.79 2.08 1.75
N PRO A 495 -30.05 1.75 3.02
CA PRO A 495 -29.21 0.84 3.79
C PRO A 495 -29.11 -0.53 3.11
N GLN A 496 -27.91 -1.03 3.01
CA GLN A 496 -27.60 -2.35 2.46
C GLN A 496 -26.65 -3.09 3.40
N SER A 497 -27.09 -4.26 3.87
CA SER A 497 -26.22 -5.14 4.65
C SER A 497 -25.37 -5.99 3.73
N THR A 498 -24.09 -6.09 4.04
CA THR A 498 -23.12 -6.99 3.39
C THR A 498 -22.63 -7.97 4.43
N GLY A 499 -22.75 -9.25 4.15
CA GLY A 499 -22.24 -10.32 4.99
C GLY A 499 -21.50 -11.37 4.16
N PRO A 500 -20.74 -12.26 4.83
CA PRO A 500 -20.09 -13.36 4.16
C PRO A 500 -21.10 -14.44 3.78
N ASP A 501 -20.80 -15.19 2.74
CA ASP A 501 -21.51 -16.43 2.48
C ASP A 501 -21.14 -17.52 3.54
N PRO A 502 -21.74 -18.72 3.48
CA PRO A 502 -21.41 -19.80 4.41
C PRO A 502 -19.94 -20.22 4.39
N GLY A 503 -19.22 -19.97 3.28
CA GLY A 503 -17.80 -20.21 3.15
C GLY A 503 -16.91 -19.07 3.69
N GLY A 504 -17.51 -17.99 4.17
CA GLY A 504 -16.76 -16.81 4.67
C GLY A 504 -16.35 -15.81 3.60
N PHE A 505 -16.84 -15.93 2.37
CA PHE A 505 -16.47 -15.07 1.26
C PHE A 505 -17.37 -13.83 1.18
N TYR A 506 -16.76 -12.66 1.10
CA TYR A 506 -17.44 -11.38 0.85
C TYR A 506 -17.36 -11.06 -0.64
N PRO A 507 -18.44 -10.57 -1.25
CA PRO A 507 -18.41 -10.19 -2.66
C PRO A 507 -17.61 -8.92 -2.88
N VAL A 508 -16.83 -8.88 -3.96
CA VAL A 508 -16.21 -7.64 -4.45
C VAL A 508 -17.30 -6.75 -5.05
N ARG A 509 -17.32 -5.47 -4.69
CA ARG A 509 -18.31 -4.51 -5.17
C ARG A 509 -18.08 -4.20 -6.65
N LEU A 510 -19.17 -4.19 -7.42
CA LEU A 510 -19.12 -3.90 -8.84
C LEU A 510 -19.09 -2.38 -9.10
N PRO A 511 -18.34 -1.90 -10.11
CA PRO A 511 -18.24 -0.48 -10.45
C PRO A 511 -19.57 0.11 -10.95
N THR A 512 -20.52 -0.72 -11.35
CA THR A 512 -21.89 -0.31 -11.76
C THR A 512 -22.77 0.03 -10.56
N GLN A 513 -22.37 -0.31 -9.35
CA GLN A 513 -23.09 -0.02 -8.13
C GLN A 513 -22.55 1.27 -7.49
N ILE A 514 -23.43 2.21 -7.18
CA ILE A 514 -23.05 3.46 -6.54
C ILE A 514 -23.23 3.33 -5.03
N TRP A 515 -22.13 3.08 -4.34
CA TRP A 515 -22.10 2.99 -2.89
C TRP A 515 -21.78 4.35 -2.26
N TYR A 516 -22.31 4.60 -1.07
CA TYR A 516 -21.94 5.81 -0.32
C TYR A 516 -20.48 5.79 0.10
N ASN A 517 -19.99 4.62 0.54
CA ASN A 517 -18.57 4.38 0.81
C ASN A 517 -18.02 3.35 -0.20
N PRO A 518 -17.64 3.78 -1.40
CA PRO A 518 -17.31 2.85 -2.49
C PRO A 518 -16.11 1.94 -2.20
N LEU A 519 -15.24 2.34 -1.28
CA LEU A 519 -14.06 1.56 -0.88
C LEU A 519 -14.30 0.69 0.36
N LEU A 520 -15.44 0.81 1.05
CA LEU A 520 -15.68 0.02 2.25
C LEU A 520 -15.76 -1.48 1.92
N GLY A 521 -14.84 -2.25 2.50
CA GLY A 521 -14.81 -3.70 2.39
C GLY A 521 -15.29 -4.41 3.66
N TYR A 522 -15.05 -3.82 4.83
CA TYR A 522 -15.39 -4.46 6.10
C TYR A 522 -15.50 -3.47 7.26
N MET A 523 -16.32 -3.80 8.23
CA MET A 523 -16.37 -3.10 9.53
C MET A 523 -16.05 -4.13 10.61
N LEU A 524 -14.84 -4.05 11.16
CA LEU A 524 -14.36 -4.96 12.18
C LEU A 524 -14.64 -4.40 13.56
N ASP A 525 -15.49 -5.09 14.32
CA ASP A 525 -15.61 -4.85 15.76
C ASP A 525 -14.39 -5.45 16.47
N THR A 526 -13.50 -4.57 16.92
CA THR A 526 -12.25 -5.01 17.54
C THR A 526 -12.45 -5.63 18.92
N SER A 527 -13.64 -5.50 19.53
CA SER A 527 -13.95 -6.08 20.85
C SER A 527 -13.83 -7.61 20.85
N ILE A 528 -13.91 -8.25 19.68
CA ILE A 528 -13.70 -9.69 19.53
C ILE A 528 -12.24 -10.12 19.58
N LEU A 529 -11.32 -9.13 19.54
CA LEU A 529 -9.88 -9.36 19.54
C LEU A 529 -9.29 -9.18 20.93
N THR A 530 -8.22 -9.92 21.20
CA THR A 530 -7.43 -9.68 22.42
C THR A 530 -6.58 -8.41 22.23
N ASN A 531 -6.47 -7.61 23.30
CA ASN A 531 -5.60 -6.46 23.29
C ASN A 531 -4.15 -6.85 22.95
N GLY A 532 -3.51 -6.06 22.10
CA GLY A 532 -2.15 -6.30 21.63
C GLY A 532 -2.02 -6.07 20.13
N LEU A 533 -0.87 -6.43 19.59
CA LEU A 533 -0.58 -6.26 18.18
C LEU A 533 -1.25 -7.33 17.33
N CYS A 534 -1.98 -6.90 16.32
CA CYS A 534 -2.60 -7.75 15.32
C CYS A 534 -2.10 -7.40 13.92
N VAL A 535 -2.10 -8.38 13.02
CA VAL A 535 -1.93 -8.20 11.58
C VAL A 535 -3.24 -8.56 10.91
N ILE A 536 -3.74 -7.67 10.08
CA ILE A 536 -4.95 -7.84 9.29
C ILE A 536 -4.52 -8.10 7.85
N ASP A 537 -4.96 -9.23 7.31
CA ASP A 537 -4.69 -9.66 5.94
C ASP A 537 -5.97 -9.75 5.14
N ILE A 538 -5.93 -9.35 3.88
CA ILE A 538 -6.99 -9.60 2.90
C ILE A 538 -6.47 -10.54 1.82
N LYS A 539 -7.25 -11.58 1.54
CA LYS A 539 -7.02 -12.50 0.44
C LYS A 539 -8.12 -12.38 -0.60
N LEU A 540 -7.72 -12.42 -1.86
CA LEU A 540 -8.63 -12.35 -3.00
C LEU A 540 -8.90 -13.74 -3.58
N TYR A 541 -10.11 -13.93 -4.11
CA TYR A 541 -10.55 -15.20 -4.68
C TYR A 541 -11.31 -14.97 -5.99
N ASN A 542 -11.07 -15.83 -6.99
CA ASN A 542 -11.78 -15.78 -8.25
C ASN A 542 -13.23 -16.34 -8.14
N ALA A 543 -13.97 -16.36 -9.24
CA ALA A 543 -15.35 -16.88 -9.27
C ALA A 543 -15.47 -18.34 -8.81
N ALA A 544 -14.44 -19.16 -9.05
CA ALA A 544 -14.37 -20.55 -8.58
C ALA A 544 -13.91 -20.69 -7.11
N ARG A 545 -13.71 -19.56 -6.41
CA ARG A 545 -13.22 -19.49 -5.02
C ARG A 545 -11.81 -20.03 -4.82
N VAL A 546 -10.99 -19.98 -5.86
CA VAL A 546 -9.56 -20.26 -5.80
C VAL A 546 -8.85 -18.97 -5.39
N GLU A 547 -7.90 -19.06 -4.44
CA GLU A 547 -7.12 -17.89 -3.99
C GLU A 547 -6.26 -17.35 -5.15
N ILE A 548 -6.32 -16.04 -5.33
CA ILE A 548 -5.50 -15.32 -6.30
C ILE A 548 -4.23 -14.85 -5.56
N PRO A 549 -3.04 -15.30 -5.97
CA PRO A 549 -1.80 -14.82 -5.38
C PRO A 549 -1.64 -13.32 -5.61
N VAL A 550 -1.54 -12.54 -4.54
CA VAL A 550 -1.33 -11.10 -4.61
C VAL A 550 0.05 -10.80 -4.04
N THR A 551 0.88 -10.10 -4.82
CA THR A 551 2.25 -9.74 -4.42
C THR A 551 2.34 -8.36 -3.80
N SER A 552 1.30 -7.55 -3.90
CA SER A 552 1.23 -6.24 -3.24
C SER A 552 1.01 -6.39 -1.73
N ILE A 553 1.41 -5.37 -0.97
CA ILE A 553 1.17 -5.34 0.47
C ILE A 553 -0.33 -5.34 0.73
N HIS A 554 -0.83 -6.46 1.20
CA HIS A 554 -2.23 -6.68 1.54
C HIS A 554 -2.44 -6.89 3.04
N SER A 555 -1.39 -6.66 3.83
CA SER A 555 -1.37 -6.77 5.29
C SER A 555 -1.23 -5.40 5.93
N ARG A 556 -1.92 -5.20 7.06
CA ARG A 556 -1.78 -4.01 7.90
C ARG A 556 -1.63 -4.42 9.36
N ARG A 557 -0.73 -3.72 10.06
CA ARG A 557 -0.56 -3.88 11.51
C ARG A 557 -1.45 -2.88 12.23
N VAL A 558 -2.06 -3.34 13.30
CA VAL A 558 -2.82 -2.48 14.23
C VAL A 558 -2.62 -3.00 15.64
N LYS A 559 -2.42 -2.10 16.58
CA LYS A 559 -2.41 -2.43 18.01
C LYS A 559 -3.80 -2.25 18.55
N ILE A 560 -4.39 -3.33 19.03
CA ILE A 560 -5.74 -3.33 19.59
C ILE A 560 -5.66 -3.01 21.07
N ASP A 561 -6.50 -2.07 21.49
CA ASP A 561 -6.75 -1.75 22.88
C ASP A 561 -8.20 -1.37 23.08
N ASN A 562 -8.96 -2.32 23.65
CA ASN A 562 -10.38 -2.14 23.97
C ASN A 562 -10.58 -1.85 25.48
N GLN A 563 -9.50 -1.69 26.23
CA GLN A 563 -9.60 -1.34 27.64
C GLN A 563 -9.72 0.16 27.80
N TRP A 564 -10.62 0.53 28.68
CA TRP A 564 -10.80 1.93 29.06
C TRP A 564 -9.80 2.31 30.14
N PRO A 565 -9.38 3.57 30.21
CA PRO A 565 -8.56 4.04 31.31
C PRO A 565 -9.32 3.92 32.63
N VAL A 566 -8.60 3.87 33.73
CA VAL A 566 -9.16 3.76 35.07
C VAL A 566 -9.06 5.09 35.77
N ALA A 567 -10.23 5.61 36.14
CA ALA A 567 -10.34 6.82 36.96
C ALA A 567 -10.91 6.44 38.34
N LYS A 568 -10.23 6.80 39.43
CA LYS A 568 -10.73 6.63 40.79
C LYS A 568 -10.08 7.61 41.75
N ILE A 569 -10.87 8.27 42.58
CA ILE A 569 -10.38 8.96 43.73
C ILE A 569 -10.32 7.96 44.89
N GLU A 570 -9.10 7.56 45.26
CA GLU A 570 -8.87 6.54 46.28
C GLU A 570 -9.13 7.10 47.67
N LYS A 571 -8.64 8.31 47.93
CA LYS A 571 -8.75 9.01 49.18
C LYS A 571 -8.70 10.52 49.01
N ILE A 572 -9.41 11.23 49.87
CA ILE A 572 -9.25 12.65 50.08
C ILE A 572 -8.75 12.81 51.51
N LEU A 573 -7.64 13.51 51.68
CA LEU A 573 -7.05 13.77 52.99
C LEU A 573 -7.06 15.29 53.25
N HIS A 574 -7.40 15.67 54.44
CA HIS A 574 -7.30 17.00 54.99
C HIS A 574 -6.28 16.95 56.11
N ASP A 575 -5.20 17.72 56.04
CA ASP A 575 -4.06 17.68 56.96
C ASP A 575 -3.52 16.25 57.23
N GLY A 576 -3.48 15.43 56.20
CA GLY A 576 -3.03 14.06 56.29
C GLY A 576 -4.05 13.06 56.89
N ILE A 577 -5.22 13.49 57.30
CA ILE A 577 -6.29 12.66 57.84
C ILE A 577 -7.31 12.40 56.73
N GLU A 578 -7.68 11.14 56.53
CA GLU A 578 -8.68 10.73 55.52
C GLU A 578 -10.05 11.29 55.88
N ILE A 579 -10.69 11.93 54.89
CA ILE A 579 -12.06 12.46 55.02
C ILE A 579 -13.01 11.37 54.51
N PRO A 580 -13.92 10.84 55.35
CA PRO A 580 -14.98 9.95 54.88
C PRO A 580 -15.93 10.68 53.93
N VAL A 581 -16.50 9.94 52.98
CA VAL A 581 -17.53 10.42 52.06
C VAL A 581 -18.69 11.09 52.84
N CYS A 582 -19.14 12.25 52.39
CA CYS A 582 -20.21 13.02 52.99
C CYS A 582 -19.85 13.70 54.36
N GLN A 583 -18.63 13.78 54.77
CA GLN A 583 -18.24 14.52 55.95
C GLN A 583 -18.18 16.03 55.68
N ILE A 584 -18.54 16.84 56.68
CA ILE A 584 -18.35 18.29 56.69
C ILE A 584 -16.95 18.59 57.20
N VAL A 585 -16.18 19.34 56.48
CA VAL A 585 -14.82 19.75 56.87
C VAL A 585 -14.75 21.26 56.99
N ASN A 586 -14.22 21.76 58.08
CA ASN A 586 -13.83 23.16 58.22
C ASN A 586 -12.44 23.33 57.62
N SER A 587 -12.35 24.16 56.58
CA SER A 587 -11.09 24.33 55.90
C SER A 587 -10.51 25.68 56.18
N GLY A 588 -9.90 26.02 57.14
CA GLY A 588 -9.17 27.28 57.28
C GLY A 588 -8.11 27.51 56.19
N THR A 589 -6.84 27.43 56.56
CA THR A 589 -5.70 27.54 55.63
C THR A 589 -5.14 26.18 55.18
N ASP A 590 -5.88 25.13 55.35
CA ASP A 590 -5.42 23.76 55.33
C ASP A 590 -5.31 23.18 53.88
N GLN A 591 -4.49 22.17 53.74
CA GLN A 591 -4.26 21.56 52.44
C GLN A 591 -5.08 20.28 52.27
N PHE A 592 -5.63 20.12 51.08
CA PHE A 592 -6.26 18.85 50.64
C PHE A 592 -5.30 18.06 49.77
N THR A 593 -5.13 16.80 50.12
CA THR A 593 -4.37 15.89 49.31
C THR A 593 -5.29 14.84 48.73
N PHE A 594 -5.28 14.70 47.42
CA PHE A 594 -6.02 13.70 46.67
C PHE A 594 -5.09 12.57 46.30
N ARG A 595 -5.42 11.39 46.71
CA ARG A 595 -4.81 10.20 46.21
C ARG A 595 -5.74 9.60 45.14
N ILE A 596 -5.28 9.58 43.92
CA ILE A 596 -6.07 9.18 42.76
C ILE A 596 -5.40 8.06 42.01
N THR A 597 -6.21 7.24 41.35
CA THR A 597 -5.77 6.34 40.29
C THR A 597 -6.17 6.98 38.98
N ALA A 598 -5.17 7.32 38.17
CA ALA A 598 -5.31 7.68 36.76
C ALA A 598 -4.37 6.78 35.98
N ASN A 599 -4.91 5.72 35.40
CA ASN A 599 -4.12 4.67 34.81
C ASN A 599 -4.77 4.15 33.54
N ASP A 600 -3.97 3.75 32.60
CA ASP A 600 -4.35 2.89 31.49
C ASP A 600 -3.67 1.55 31.63
N PRO A 601 -4.41 0.43 31.68
CA PRO A 601 -3.82 -0.90 31.90
C PRO A 601 -2.85 -1.35 30.81
N GLN A 602 -2.97 -0.77 29.62
CA GLN A 602 -2.08 -1.05 28.48
C GLN A 602 -0.94 -0.02 28.35
N GLY A 603 -0.89 0.99 29.23
CA GLY A 603 0.15 2.01 29.26
C GLY A 603 -0.04 3.13 28.24
N HIS A 604 -1.26 3.42 27.83
CA HIS A 604 -1.57 4.46 26.84
C HIS A 604 -2.18 5.74 27.44
N LEU A 605 -1.99 6.00 28.75
CA LEU A 605 -2.51 7.19 29.39
C LEU A 605 -2.09 8.46 28.64
N LEU A 606 -3.04 9.32 28.29
CA LEU A 606 -2.81 10.61 27.66
C LEU A 606 -2.77 11.73 28.67
N SER A 607 -3.79 11.82 29.51
CA SER A 607 -3.91 12.91 30.48
C SER A 607 -4.91 12.56 31.57
N TRP A 608 -4.83 13.28 32.66
CA TRP A 608 -5.85 13.30 33.68
C TRP A 608 -6.12 14.73 34.14
N SER A 609 -7.32 14.99 34.63
CA SER A 609 -7.73 16.27 35.16
C SER A 609 -8.64 16.07 36.36
N LEU A 610 -8.32 16.71 37.47
CA LEU A 610 -9.14 16.75 38.66
C LEU A 610 -9.76 18.16 38.78
N SER A 611 -11.06 18.24 38.84
CA SER A 611 -11.81 19.49 38.96
C SER A 611 -12.71 19.46 40.19
N ALA A 612 -12.90 20.59 40.81
CA ALA A 612 -13.92 20.81 41.82
C ALA A 612 -15.14 21.50 41.19
N LEU A 613 -16.31 20.99 41.49
CA LEU A 613 -17.61 21.52 41.06
C LEU A 613 -18.39 21.94 42.31
N TRP A 614 -19.00 23.10 42.28
CA TRP A 614 -19.81 23.61 43.39
C TRP A 614 -20.91 24.55 42.91
N GLY A 615 -21.92 24.78 43.76
CA GLY A 615 -22.99 25.74 43.48
C GLY A 615 -23.64 25.58 42.11
N ASP A 616 -24.04 26.68 41.49
CA ASP A 616 -24.74 26.69 40.19
C ASP A 616 -23.76 26.51 39.02
N ASN A 617 -23.32 25.27 38.80
CA ASN A 617 -22.40 24.95 37.71
C ASN A 617 -21.05 25.64 37.72
N LYS A 618 -20.55 26.00 38.90
CA LYS A 618 -19.21 26.52 39.08
C LYS A 618 -18.21 25.40 39.07
N SER A 619 -17.04 25.65 38.47
CA SER A 619 -15.96 24.66 38.43
C SER A 619 -14.60 25.33 38.42
N ALA A 620 -13.61 24.64 38.95
CA ALA A 620 -12.21 24.97 38.83
C ALA A 620 -11.37 23.71 38.73
N THR A 621 -10.37 23.72 37.88
CA THR A 621 -9.38 22.66 37.82
C THR A 621 -8.45 22.77 39.01
N VAL A 622 -8.34 21.73 39.81
CA VAL A 622 -7.52 21.68 41.01
C VAL A 622 -6.25 20.84 40.86
N GLY A 623 -6.17 20.05 39.84
CA GLY A 623 -4.97 19.30 39.47
C GLY A 623 -5.12 18.71 38.09
N GLY A 624 -4.02 18.34 37.49
CA GLY A 624 -4.02 17.72 36.19
C GLY A 624 -2.62 17.54 35.65
N ASP A 625 -2.48 16.65 34.69
CA ASP A 625 -1.22 16.43 34.00
C ASP A 625 -1.46 15.85 32.60
N SER A 626 -0.52 16.10 31.70
CA SER A 626 -0.57 15.60 30.32
C SER A 626 0.77 14.97 29.93
N TYR A 627 0.70 13.86 29.21
CA TYR A 627 1.84 13.01 28.85
C TYR A 627 2.16 13.07 27.36
N GLY A 628 1.83 14.17 26.74
CA GLY A 628 2.01 14.39 25.30
C GLY A 628 0.80 13.91 24.49
N SER A 629 0.88 14.06 23.18
CA SER A 629 -0.15 13.55 22.28
C SER A 629 -0.01 12.05 22.09
N HIS A 630 -1.06 11.41 21.56
CA HIS A 630 -1.00 9.99 21.22
C HIS A 630 -0.03 9.65 20.08
N ILE A 631 0.53 10.64 19.37
CA ILE A 631 1.60 10.46 18.39
C ILE A 631 2.98 10.80 18.92
N SER A 632 3.07 11.62 19.95
CA SER A 632 4.35 12.10 20.48
C SER A 632 4.29 12.17 22.00
N PRO A 633 4.27 11.01 22.71
CA PRO A 633 4.31 11.00 24.14
C PRO A 633 5.63 11.60 24.63
N THR A 634 5.54 12.48 25.63
CA THR A 634 6.70 13.22 26.12
C THR A 634 7.33 12.63 27.35
N ARG A 635 6.64 11.74 28.03
CA ARG A 635 7.13 11.10 29.26
C ARG A 635 6.38 9.81 29.59
N GLN A 636 6.94 9.07 30.57
CA GLN A 636 6.34 7.86 31.08
C GLN A 636 5.09 8.15 31.92
N TRP A 637 4.09 7.30 31.84
CA TRP A 637 2.80 7.46 32.51
C TRP A 637 2.81 6.79 33.88
N PRO A 638 2.36 7.52 34.93
CA PRO A 638 2.18 6.92 36.24
C PRO A 638 0.90 6.08 36.30
N GLY A 639 0.85 5.14 37.24
CA GLY A 639 -0.36 4.37 37.53
C GLY A 639 -1.21 5.04 38.61
N ILE A 640 -0.64 5.26 39.79
CA ILE A 640 -1.28 5.91 40.92
C ILE A 640 -0.58 7.23 41.21
N ILE A 641 -1.34 8.29 41.37
CA ILE A 641 -0.88 9.65 41.56
C ILE A 641 -1.35 10.14 42.92
N SER A 642 -0.47 10.83 43.66
CA SER A 642 -0.84 11.67 44.77
C SER A 642 -0.63 13.14 44.39
N THR A 643 -1.68 13.94 44.44
CA THR A 643 -1.60 15.36 44.16
C THR A 643 -2.10 16.14 45.37
N THR A 644 -1.33 17.13 45.81
CA THR A 644 -1.70 18.05 46.86
C THR A 644 -2.11 19.36 46.24
N VAL A 645 -3.29 19.83 46.55
CA VAL A 645 -3.81 21.12 46.10
C VAL A 645 -3.93 22.09 47.26
N PRO A 646 -3.71 23.40 47.04
CA PRO A 646 -3.87 24.39 48.11
C PRO A 646 -5.30 24.34 48.64
N ALA A 647 -5.46 24.78 49.87
CA ALA A 647 -6.76 24.92 50.47
C ALA A 647 -7.67 25.81 49.62
N PRO A 648 -8.97 25.60 49.67
CA PRO A 648 -9.89 26.58 49.12
C PRO A 648 -9.52 28.02 49.56
N PRO A 649 -9.74 29.01 48.73
CA PRO A 649 -10.92 29.07 47.87
C PRO A 649 -10.58 28.83 46.39
N TRP A 650 -10.72 27.63 45.89
CA TRP A 650 -10.69 27.41 44.43
C TRP A 650 -11.76 28.23 43.72
N HIS A 651 -12.89 28.43 44.38
CA HIS A 651 -13.98 29.28 43.91
C HIS A 651 -13.68 30.79 43.94
N ALA A 652 -12.71 31.24 44.72
CA ALA A 652 -12.27 32.65 44.69
C ALA A 652 -11.58 33.00 43.34
N THR A 653 -11.18 32.02 42.56
CA THR A 653 -10.63 32.28 41.24
C THR A 653 -11.69 32.48 40.16
N VAL A 654 -12.95 32.26 40.45
CA VAL A 654 -14.08 32.48 39.54
C VAL A 654 -14.69 33.87 39.86
N ALA A 655 -14.42 34.84 38.99
CA ALA A 655 -14.92 36.19 39.16
C ALA A 655 -16.48 36.23 39.28
N GLY A 656 -17.00 36.83 40.34
CA GLY A 656 -18.44 36.99 40.56
C GLY A 656 -19.12 35.83 41.31
N ASP A 657 -18.36 34.91 41.90
CA ASP A 657 -18.91 33.91 42.80
C ASP A 657 -19.24 34.57 44.15
N PRO A 658 -20.52 34.62 44.55
CA PRO A 658 -20.87 35.08 45.92
C PRO A 658 -20.37 33.99 46.88
N THR A 659 -19.25 34.21 47.51
CA THR A 659 -18.60 33.27 48.42
C THR A 659 -19.60 32.68 49.41
N SER A 660 -20.09 31.49 49.06
CA SER A 660 -20.83 30.66 50.00
C SER A 660 -19.81 30.07 50.97
N THR A 661 -19.95 30.41 52.25
CA THR A 661 -19.10 29.84 53.29
C THR A 661 -19.35 28.35 53.54
N ARG A 662 -20.34 27.80 52.89
CA ARG A 662 -20.72 26.37 53.01
C ARG A 662 -21.18 25.90 51.67
N CYS A 663 -20.47 24.94 51.06
CA CYS A 663 -20.86 24.42 49.80
C CYS A 663 -20.47 22.92 49.69
N ALA A 664 -21.35 22.14 49.13
CA ALA A 664 -20.97 20.79 48.67
C ALA A 664 -20.06 20.94 47.45
N HIS A 665 -18.93 20.30 47.50
CA HIS A 665 -17.98 20.20 46.39
C HIS A 665 -18.02 18.78 45.88
N THR A 666 -18.20 18.64 44.58
CA THR A 666 -18.03 17.36 43.88
C THR A 666 -16.68 17.40 43.15
N PHE A 667 -15.83 16.50 43.50
CA PHE A 667 -14.57 16.34 42.78
C PHE A 667 -14.79 15.37 41.63
N TYR A 668 -14.36 15.82 40.48
CA TYR A 668 -14.50 15.12 39.22
C TYR A 668 -13.11 14.82 38.68
N LEU A 669 -12.79 13.55 38.55
CA LEU A 669 -11.55 13.09 37.96
C LEU A 669 -11.85 12.55 36.57
N GLY A 670 -11.37 13.22 35.53
CA GLY A 670 -11.39 12.74 34.16
C GLY A 670 -10.04 12.13 33.80
N VAL A 671 -10.05 11.02 33.12
CA VAL A 671 -8.85 10.32 32.65
C VAL A 671 -9.05 9.96 31.19
N TRP A 672 -8.09 10.33 30.38
CA TRP A 672 -8.06 10.06 28.94
C TRP A 672 -6.86 9.18 28.60
N ASP A 673 -7.07 8.20 27.77
CA ASP A 673 -6.00 7.50 27.08
C ASP A 673 -5.80 8.03 25.66
N ARG A 674 -4.88 7.49 24.90
CA ARG A 674 -4.57 7.84 23.51
C ARG A 674 -5.07 6.82 22.51
N VAL A 675 -5.98 5.96 22.91
CA VAL A 675 -6.57 4.95 22.05
C VAL A 675 -7.56 5.61 21.10
N ILE A 676 -7.38 5.37 19.82
CA ILE A 676 -8.27 5.84 18.77
C ILE A 676 -9.45 4.88 18.69
N ASN A 677 -10.68 5.36 18.79
CA ASN A 677 -11.87 4.52 18.85
C ASN A 677 -12.64 4.42 17.51
N GLY A 678 -12.02 4.80 16.42
CA GLY A 678 -12.65 4.78 15.10
C GLY A 678 -13.54 5.99 14.78
N TYR A 679 -14.01 6.73 15.77
CA TYR A 679 -14.78 7.97 15.60
C TYR A 679 -13.92 9.23 15.74
N GLY A 680 -12.63 9.07 15.90
CA GLY A 680 -11.71 10.16 16.16
C GLY A 680 -11.72 10.62 17.62
N TYR A 681 -12.39 9.93 18.51
CA TYR A 681 -12.40 10.20 19.94
C TYR A 681 -11.45 9.26 20.67
N LEU A 682 -10.92 9.78 21.77
CA LEU A 682 -10.13 9.01 22.72
C LEU A 682 -11.05 8.31 23.70
N HIS A 683 -10.62 7.19 24.25
CA HIS A 683 -11.28 6.61 25.40
C HIS A 683 -11.17 7.55 26.60
N TYR A 684 -12.26 7.65 27.32
CA TYR A 684 -12.38 8.54 28.44
C TYR A 684 -13.17 7.91 29.55
N GLN A 685 -12.68 8.00 30.77
CA GLN A 685 -13.41 7.58 31.97
C GLN A 685 -13.40 8.67 33.01
N ASP A 686 -14.47 8.80 33.76
CA ASP A 686 -14.60 9.71 34.85
C ASP A 686 -14.96 9.03 36.17
N TYR A 687 -14.69 9.75 37.26
CA TYR A 687 -15.04 9.34 38.59
C TYR A 687 -15.44 10.55 39.40
N HIS A 688 -16.54 10.48 40.17
CA HIS A 688 -17.05 11.56 40.96
C HIS A 688 -17.05 11.19 42.44
N GLN A 689 -16.61 12.12 43.28
CA GLN A 689 -16.72 12.01 44.71
C GLN A 689 -17.11 13.39 45.33
N SER A 690 -18.15 13.39 46.16
CA SER A 690 -18.62 14.62 46.81
C SER A 690 -18.22 14.66 48.25
N ILE A 691 -17.78 15.85 48.70
CA ILE A 691 -17.61 16.20 50.09
C ILE A 691 -18.21 17.58 50.34
N THR A 692 -18.60 17.87 51.57
CA THR A 692 -19.02 19.20 51.93
C THR A 692 -17.85 19.93 52.63
N ILE A 693 -17.44 21.04 52.04
CA ILE A 693 -16.41 21.89 52.62
C ILE A 693 -17.06 23.14 53.21
N TRP A 694 -16.69 23.43 54.42
CA TRP A 694 -17.12 24.61 55.14
C TRP A 694 -15.93 25.57 55.20
N LEU A 695 -16.04 26.68 54.53
CA LEU A 695 -15.00 27.73 54.50
C LEU A 695 -15.20 28.73 55.62
#